data_7747f8877e0facf354e0d51cfdcaad02
#
_entry.id   7747f8877e0facf354e0d51cfdcaad02
#
_cell.length_a   1.000
_cell.length_b   1.000
_cell.length_c   1.000
_cell.angle_alpha   90.00
_cell.angle_beta   90.00
_cell.angle_gamma   90.00
#
_symmetry.space_group_name_H-M   'P 1'
#
loop_
_entity.id
_entity.type
_entity.pdbx_description
1 polymer ?
#
loop_
_entity_poly.entity_id
_entity_poly.type
_entity_poly.pdbx_seq_one_letter_code
_entity_poly.pdbx_strand_id
1 'polypeptide(L)'
;LDKDSIVKRKVFHTLLSIEEAELKLEQLGLLKPIGEEEVELENAYGRVLAEDIFSPIDYPPFDRSEVDGYAVSIKSVEGADELHPKKLKVVGKVSIGEIPSISIAEDFTTSIDTGAIIPKGADGIIMEEYTERVTPNEVIVYKSIVPGENISFAGSDISLGELVLKKGTRITYKEIGVLAALGISRVRVFKKPKVVVVSIGNELQKPGTKLALGKIYDTNGYAITSFLKQRGFDVRYHGILPDSEEVVYNEITKLLTSFDVVITSGGTSAGEEDITYRVFERLGTILVHGLRVKPGKPTVIAISREGKILFGLPGFPFSALSVAMLLLVKVLERLEGFESRLMIARAMSTFKVRKDIGRTWFMPVILSSIGGKLFAILLQTSSGSVSALLKADGIAIIREDRDYVDEGEEIEIARFGDELKEAVIIGSHDTLLTMLLTRFGIIDRVSIGFVGSYRGLQLMRRGYIDVSPIHLLDPATGEYNIPFIEKDKELSNKAVLVRGYRRKLVLAFAKGNPKNVKGFEDILRTDIRFVNRNRGSGTRIYIDKVLEDIAKSSSQSFSKIVRNISGYWYEVSTHTGVAAAIAQGRADVGVCTEHAAMLYNLDYIPLTWEYYDFLINVHSMDKNIIKKFIEGLRNPLTKDVVNGFRGYEAPSEMGLKLCC
;
A
#
# COMPACT_ATOMS: atom_id res chain seq x y z
N LEU A 1 -55.56 -18.33 8.04
CA LEU A 1 -54.40 -17.58 7.51
C LEU A 1 -54.07 -16.45 8.49
N ASP A 2 -53.15 -16.75 9.37
CA ASP A 2 -52.66 -15.84 10.41
C ASP A 2 -52.04 -14.61 9.82
N LYS A 3 -52.58 -13.45 10.17
CA LYS A 3 -52.14 -12.11 9.73
C LYS A 3 -51.01 -11.49 10.58
N ASP A 4 -50.42 -12.22 11.51
CA ASP A 4 -49.50 -11.66 12.51
C ASP A 4 -48.02 -12.01 12.35
N SER A 5 -47.56 -12.49 11.16
CA SER A 5 -46.16 -12.76 10.90
C SER A 5 -45.51 -11.79 9.91
N ILE A 6 -45.87 -10.50 9.92
CA ILE A 6 -45.06 -9.48 9.27
C ILE A 6 -43.91 -9.14 10.22
N VAL A 7 -42.85 -9.94 10.14
CA VAL A 7 -41.55 -9.58 10.73
C VAL A 7 -41.15 -8.24 10.13
N LYS A 8 -41.21 -7.17 10.92
CA LYS A 8 -40.71 -5.85 10.50
C LYS A 8 -39.24 -6.00 10.15
N ARG A 9 -38.93 -6.00 8.87
CA ARG A 9 -37.55 -5.88 8.41
C ARG A 9 -36.93 -4.65 9.07
N LYS A 10 -36.00 -4.86 10.01
CA LYS A 10 -35.11 -3.79 10.50
C LYS A 10 -34.10 -3.46 9.40
N VAL A 11 -34.55 -2.78 8.37
CA VAL A 11 -33.68 -2.21 7.33
C VAL A 11 -32.92 -1.04 7.94
N PHE A 12 -31.66 -0.82 7.54
CA PHE A 12 -30.86 0.34 7.93
C PHE A 12 -31.68 1.64 7.83
N HIS A 13 -32.16 2.16 8.97
CA HIS A 13 -33.07 3.33 8.98
C HIS A 13 -32.32 4.64 8.77
N THR A 14 -31.06 4.74 9.26
CA THR A 14 -30.26 5.96 9.12
C THR A 14 -28.80 5.56 8.89
N LEU A 15 -28.30 5.79 7.67
CA LEU A 15 -26.88 5.58 7.37
C LEU A 15 -26.09 6.81 7.77
N LEU A 16 -25.01 6.64 8.51
CA LEU A 16 -24.11 7.70 8.90
C LEU A 16 -22.91 7.77 7.93
N SER A 17 -22.38 8.97 7.67
CA SER A 17 -21.06 9.11 7.07
C SER A 17 -19.96 8.63 8.05
N ILE A 18 -18.72 8.51 7.60
CA ILE A 18 -17.59 8.20 8.50
C ILE A 18 -17.44 9.30 9.56
N GLU A 19 -17.53 10.55 9.13
CA GLU A 19 -17.41 11.73 9.98
C GLU A 19 -18.55 11.81 11.01
N GLU A 20 -19.79 11.54 10.60
CA GLU A 20 -20.94 11.49 11.51
C GLU A 20 -20.83 10.36 12.53
N ALA A 21 -20.30 9.19 12.12
CA ALA A 21 -20.06 8.06 13.01
C ALA A 21 -18.97 8.40 14.05
N GLU A 22 -17.86 9.00 13.60
CA GLU A 22 -16.77 9.47 14.45
C GLU A 22 -17.28 10.51 15.48
N LEU A 23 -17.97 11.54 15.00
CA LEU A 23 -18.55 12.59 15.85
C LEU A 23 -19.51 12.01 16.91
N LYS A 24 -20.34 11.05 16.54
CA LYS A 24 -21.26 10.38 17.49
C LYS A 24 -20.50 9.65 18.59
N LEU A 25 -19.42 8.93 18.26
CA LEU A 25 -18.56 8.27 19.24
C LEU A 25 -17.87 9.29 20.16
N GLU A 26 -17.43 10.42 19.61
CA GLU A 26 -16.79 11.50 20.37
C GLU A 26 -17.76 12.16 21.35
N GLN A 27 -18.98 12.51 20.90
CA GLN A 27 -20.02 13.09 21.74
C GLN A 27 -20.44 12.20 22.94
N LEU A 28 -20.35 10.88 22.76
CA LEU A 28 -20.56 9.90 23.81
C LEU A 28 -19.35 9.70 24.73
N GLY A 29 -18.25 10.42 24.48
CA GLY A 29 -17.02 10.34 25.28
C GLY A 29 -16.25 9.04 25.12
N LEU A 30 -16.50 8.28 24.05
CA LEU A 30 -15.86 6.96 23.79
C LEU A 30 -14.48 7.07 23.14
N LEU A 31 -14.17 8.23 22.55
CA LEU A 31 -12.88 8.48 21.90
C LEU A 31 -11.91 9.16 22.88
N LYS A 32 -11.65 8.51 24.01
CA LYS A 32 -10.71 8.97 25.04
C LYS A 32 -9.73 7.87 25.40
N PRO A 33 -8.52 8.23 25.83
CA PRO A 33 -7.57 7.25 26.33
C PRO A 33 -8.16 6.36 27.41
N ILE A 34 -7.89 5.05 27.34
CA ILE A 34 -8.43 4.05 28.26
C ILE A 34 -7.75 4.06 29.64
N GLY A 35 -6.64 4.79 29.78
CA GLY A 35 -5.89 4.95 31.02
C GLY A 35 -4.44 5.28 30.76
N GLU A 36 -3.68 5.39 31.84
CA GLU A 36 -2.26 5.71 31.81
C GLU A 36 -1.47 4.62 32.55
N GLU A 37 -0.19 4.45 32.20
CA GLU A 37 0.76 3.57 32.87
C GLU A 37 2.17 4.12 32.75
N GLU A 38 3.05 3.74 33.67
CA GLU A 38 4.46 4.06 33.61
C GLU A 38 5.23 2.89 32.96
N VAL A 39 6.13 3.20 32.04
CA VAL A 39 6.95 2.20 31.36
C VAL A 39 8.42 2.59 31.39
N GLU A 40 9.29 1.59 31.43
CA GLU A 40 10.73 1.79 31.24
C GLU A 40 10.99 2.32 29.82
N LEU A 41 12.01 3.16 29.66
CA LEU A 41 12.36 3.79 28.38
C LEU A 41 12.55 2.76 27.26
N GLU A 42 13.13 1.60 27.57
CA GLU A 42 13.33 0.50 26.63
C GLU A 42 12.02 -0.05 26.06
N ASN A 43 10.91 0.08 26.80
CA ASN A 43 9.56 -0.35 26.40
C ASN A 43 8.67 0.78 25.88
N ALA A 44 9.24 1.99 25.75
CA ALA A 44 8.48 3.19 25.38
C ALA A 44 8.28 3.34 23.87
N TYR A 45 9.03 2.62 23.02
CA TYR A 45 8.89 2.74 21.57
C TYR A 45 7.45 2.46 21.09
N GLY A 46 6.91 3.37 20.27
CA GLY A 46 5.55 3.29 19.73
C GLY A 46 4.44 3.58 20.75
N ARG A 47 4.78 3.93 22.00
CA ARG A 47 3.82 4.41 23.01
C ARG A 47 3.52 5.89 22.80
N VAL A 48 2.47 6.37 23.43
CA VAL A 48 2.03 7.78 23.37
C VAL A 48 2.17 8.39 24.76
N LEU A 49 2.87 9.52 24.86
CA LEU A 49 3.09 10.22 26.14
C LEU A 49 1.76 10.69 26.75
N ALA A 50 1.58 10.42 28.03
CA ALA A 50 0.44 10.85 28.82
C ALA A 50 0.69 12.18 29.56
N GLU A 51 1.91 12.69 29.52
CA GLU A 51 2.32 13.94 30.17
C GLU A 51 3.28 14.74 29.31
N ASP A 52 3.44 16.02 29.63
CA ASP A 52 4.48 16.87 29.06
C ASP A 52 5.82 16.55 29.72
N ILE A 53 6.88 16.46 28.94
CA ILE A 53 8.24 16.21 29.42
C ILE A 53 9.03 17.50 29.40
N PHE A 54 9.45 17.94 30.56
CA PHE A 54 10.37 19.05 30.75
C PHE A 54 11.77 18.53 31.05
N SER A 55 12.78 19.21 30.56
CA SER A 55 14.16 18.82 30.80
C SER A 55 14.51 18.91 32.30
N PRO A 56 14.98 17.83 32.94
CA PRO A 56 15.40 17.87 34.33
C PRO A 56 16.85 18.39 34.51
N ILE A 57 17.58 18.60 33.42
CA ILE A 57 18.98 19.05 33.41
C ILE A 57 19.21 19.94 32.19
N ASP A 58 20.32 20.67 32.22
CA ASP A 58 20.87 21.26 30.99
C ASP A 58 21.49 20.19 30.09
N TYR A 59 21.39 20.34 28.77
CA TYR A 59 22.11 19.51 27.83
C TYR A 59 22.86 20.41 26.80
N PRO A 60 24.19 20.32 26.69
CA PRO A 60 25.08 19.50 27.54
C PRO A 60 24.99 19.91 29.01
N PRO A 61 25.31 18.99 29.96
CA PRO A 61 25.20 19.27 31.40
C PRO A 61 26.35 20.12 31.97
N PHE A 62 27.36 20.43 31.18
CA PHE A 62 28.50 21.28 31.47
C PHE A 62 29.13 21.83 30.21
N ASP A 63 29.90 22.91 30.32
CA ASP A 63 30.68 23.45 29.22
C ASP A 63 31.74 22.44 28.78
N ARG A 64 31.73 22.09 27.48
CA ARG A 64 32.62 21.05 26.94
C ARG A 64 33.28 21.49 25.65
N SER A 65 34.46 20.94 25.37
CA SER A 65 35.13 21.16 24.08
C SER A 65 34.41 20.50 22.93
N GLU A 66 34.27 21.25 21.81
CA GLU A 66 33.75 20.72 20.54
C GLU A 66 34.84 20.04 19.69
N VAL A 67 36.10 20.27 19.99
CA VAL A 67 37.27 19.83 19.23
C VAL A 67 38.41 19.34 20.12
N ASP A 68 39.32 18.59 19.55
CA ASP A 68 40.60 18.28 20.15
C ASP A 68 41.53 19.51 19.99
N GLY A 69 42.27 19.88 21.04
CA GLY A 69 43.10 21.05 20.96
C GLY A 69 43.65 21.50 22.31
N TYR A 70 43.76 22.79 22.50
CA TYR A 70 44.32 23.44 23.68
C TYR A 70 43.35 24.46 24.26
N ALA A 71 43.01 24.30 25.53
CA ALA A 71 42.20 25.26 26.27
C ALA A 71 43.04 26.50 26.66
N VAL A 72 42.60 27.68 26.27
CA VAL A 72 43.38 28.91 26.44
C VAL A 72 42.54 30.05 26.99
N SER A 73 43.21 31.00 27.68
CA SER A 73 42.66 32.33 27.90
C SER A 73 42.89 33.18 26.67
N ILE A 74 41.91 34.01 26.29
CA ILE A 74 41.98 34.94 25.14
C ILE A 74 43.24 35.81 25.26
N LYS A 75 43.53 36.33 26.45
CA LYS A 75 44.72 37.20 26.69
C LYS A 75 46.03 36.56 26.27
N SER A 76 46.13 35.23 26.43
CA SER A 76 47.35 34.49 26.10
C SER A 76 47.57 34.35 24.60
N VAL A 77 46.52 34.50 23.78
CA VAL A 77 46.55 34.28 22.33
C VAL A 77 46.11 35.47 21.51
N GLU A 78 45.92 36.61 22.17
CA GLU A 78 45.53 37.85 21.49
C GLU A 78 46.57 38.26 20.46
N GLY A 79 46.11 38.45 19.19
CA GLY A 79 46.95 38.81 18.05
C GLY A 79 47.86 37.66 17.57
N ALA A 80 47.61 36.42 17.95
CA ALA A 80 48.34 35.28 17.40
C ALA A 80 47.94 35.02 15.95
N ASP A 81 48.95 34.92 15.09
CA ASP A 81 48.83 34.55 13.67
C ASP A 81 50.10 33.79 13.22
N GLU A 82 50.20 33.43 11.96
CA GLU A 82 51.36 32.71 11.39
C GLU A 82 52.66 33.52 11.46
N LEU A 83 52.57 34.88 11.45
CA LEU A 83 53.72 35.77 11.52
C LEU A 83 54.07 36.13 12.99
N HIS A 84 53.10 36.13 13.87
CA HIS A 84 53.23 36.49 15.28
C HIS A 84 52.70 35.38 16.20
N PRO A 85 53.29 34.17 16.14
CA PRO A 85 52.82 33.06 16.97
C PRO A 85 53.03 33.29 18.45
N LYS A 86 52.17 32.69 19.28
CA LYS A 86 52.30 32.75 20.74
C LYS A 86 52.80 31.41 21.29
N LYS A 87 53.72 31.49 22.25
CA LYS A 87 54.25 30.29 22.94
C LYS A 87 53.62 30.16 24.30
N LEU A 88 52.98 29.02 24.54
CA LEU A 88 52.29 28.70 25.82
C LEU A 88 52.90 27.50 26.51
N LYS A 89 52.83 27.48 27.87
CA LYS A 89 53.25 26.36 28.67
C LYS A 89 52.09 25.36 28.88
N VAL A 90 52.27 24.11 28.51
CA VAL A 90 51.30 23.04 28.70
C VAL A 90 51.42 22.53 30.12
N VAL A 91 50.35 22.72 30.93
CA VAL A 91 50.33 22.34 32.34
C VAL A 91 49.67 20.96 32.59
N GLY A 92 49.13 20.35 31.56
CA GLY A 92 48.53 19.01 31.66
C GLY A 92 47.64 18.67 30.49
N LYS A 93 46.76 17.70 30.71
CA LYS A 93 45.72 17.23 29.77
C LYS A 93 44.40 17.10 30.51
N VAL A 94 43.30 17.44 29.89
CA VAL A 94 41.92 17.16 30.33
C VAL A 94 41.31 16.16 29.37
N SER A 95 41.07 14.96 29.87
CA SER A 95 40.45 13.90 29.09
C SER A 95 38.95 13.85 29.29
N ILE A 96 38.25 13.30 28.29
CA ILE A 96 36.81 13.10 28.38
C ILE A 96 36.42 12.25 29.59
N GLY A 97 35.40 12.68 30.34
CA GLY A 97 34.93 11.99 31.55
C GLY A 97 35.70 12.35 32.83
N GLU A 98 36.73 13.20 32.75
CA GLU A 98 37.49 13.68 33.89
C GLU A 98 37.03 15.07 34.35
N ILE A 99 37.02 15.30 35.64
CA ILE A 99 36.82 16.65 36.21
C ILE A 99 38.17 17.35 36.24
N PRO A 100 38.34 18.49 35.51
CA PRO A 100 39.64 19.17 35.48
C PRO A 100 40.01 19.73 36.85
N SER A 101 41.17 19.35 37.36
CA SER A 101 41.78 19.90 38.57
C SER A 101 42.69 21.10 38.23
N ILE A 102 42.91 21.37 36.95
CA ILE A 102 43.78 22.40 36.40
C ILE A 102 42.98 23.67 36.19
N SER A 103 43.58 24.84 36.51
CA SER A 103 43.07 26.15 36.12
C SER A 103 44.03 26.81 35.15
N ILE A 104 43.51 27.44 34.12
CA ILE A 104 44.28 28.15 33.10
C ILE A 104 44.55 29.58 33.55
N ALA A 105 45.84 29.97 33.62
CA ALA A 105 46.29 31.34 33.82
C ALA A 105 46.91 31.87 32.51
N GLU A 106 47.23 33.15 32.48
CA GLU A 106 47.91 33.78 31.36
C GLU A 106 49.24 33.07 31.06
N ASP A 107 49.58 32.86 29.79
CA ASP A 107 50.72 32.10 29.26
C ASP A 107 50.70 30.57 29.51
N PHE A 108 49.63 30.04 30.11
CA PHE A 108 49.46 28.59 30.32
C PHE A 108 48.29 28.05 29.48
N THR A 109 48.41 26.76 29.16
CA THR A 109 47.37 26.03 28.42
C THR A 109 47.33 24.58 28.89
N THR A 110 46.26 23.87 28.61
CA THR A 110 46.17 22.41 28.77
C THR A 110 45.64 21.79 27.49
N SER A 111 46.17 20.62 27.13
CA SER A 111 45.59 19.81 26.07
C SER A 111 44.20 19.34 26.52
N ILE A 112 43.22 19.33 25.61
CA ILE A 112 41.85 18.98 25.91
C ILE A 112 41.30 18.07 24.81
N ASP A 113 40.66 16.99 25.20
CA ASP A 113 39.98 16.09 24.26
C ASP A 113 38.57 16.60 23.95
N THR A 114 38.06 16.32 22.74
CA THR A 114 36.68 16.60 22.35
C THR A 114 35.68 16.03 23.36
N GLY A 115 34.72 16.83 23.80
CA GLY A 115 33.72 16.44 24.81
C GLY A 115 34.21 16.56 26.28
N ALA A 116 35.47 16.88 26.53
CA ALA A 116 35.98 17.10 27.88
C ALA A 116 35.49 18.42 28.48
N ILE A 117 35.40 18.46 29.81
CA ILE A 117 34.94 19.63 30.58
C ILE A 117 35.96 20.76 30.42
N ILE A 118 35.47 21.98 30.18
CA ILE A 118 36.30 23.18 30.05
C ILE A 118 36.94 23.50 31.41
N PRO A 119 38.29 23.61 31.48
CA PRO A 119 38.97 23.94 32.72
C PRO A 119 38.74 25.42 33.08
N LYS A 120 38.70 25.71 34.37
CA LYS A 120 38.52 27.07 34.87
C LYS A 120 39.61 28.01 34.35
N GLY A 121 39.18 29.17 33.87
CA GLY A 121 40.06 30.21 33.32
C GLY A 121 40.36 30.10 31.82
N ALA A 122 39.82 29.05 31.14
CA ALA A 122 39.82 29.01 29.68
C ALA A 122 38.61 29.76 29.13
N ASP A 123 38.84 30.55 28.08
CA ASP A 123 37.82 31.35 27.37
C ASP A 123 37.43 30.72 26.03
N GLY A 124 38.23 29.75 25.54
CA GLY A 124 37.98 29.03 24.28
C GLY A 124 39.01 27.94 24.03
N ILE A 125 38.82 27.21 22.96
CA ILE A 125 39.69 26.10 22.54
C ILE A 125 40.29 26.42 21.17
N ILE A 126 41.63 26.29 21.09
CA ILE A 126 42.34 26.33 19.80
C ILE A 126 42.46 24.89 19.32
N MET A 127 42.00 24.63 18.07
CA MET A 127 42.12 23.33 17.43
C MET A 127 43.60 22.94 17.29
N GLU A 128 43.89 21.66 17.42
CA GLU A 128 45.26 21.12 17.33
C GLU A 128 45.93 21.47 16.00
N GLU A 129 45.19 21.62 14.93
CA GLU A 129 45.66 21.99 13.58
C GLU A 129 46.26 23.39 13.49
N TYR A 130 45.95 24.29 14.44
CA TYR A 130 46.53 25.62 14.55
C TYR A 130 47.63 25.73 15.60
N THR A 131 48.24 24.60 15.96
CA THR A 131 49.25 24.55 16.99
C THR A 131 50.44 23.68 16.56
N GLU A 132 51.62 23.94 17.18
CA GLU A 132 52.81 23.09 17.03
C GLU A 132 53.39 22.78 18.40
N ARG A 133 53.43 21.50 18.74
CA ARG A 133 54.00 21.06 20.01
C ARG A 133 55.55 21.02 19.91
N VAL A 134 56.21 21.93 20.60
CA VAL A 134 57.67 22.07 20.56
C VAL A 134 58.35 21.12 21.54
N THR A 135 57.79 20.98 22.74
CA THR A 135 58.26 20.07 23.79
C THR A 135 57.04 19.43 24.50
N PRO A 136 57.21 18.43 25.35
CA PRO A 136 56.09 17.92 26.14
C PRO A 136 55.32 18.97 26.93
N ASN A 137 56.00 20.06 27.30
CA ASN A 137 55.44 21.13 28.15
C ASN A 137 55.28 22.48 27.45
N GLU A 138 55.46 22.57 26.12
CA GLU A 138 55.35 23.82 25.37
C GLU A 138 54.68 23.62 24.01
N VAL A 139 53.77 24.53 23.68
CA VAL A 139 53.06 24.58 22.40
C VAL A 139 53.14 25.98 21.83
N ILE A 140 53.29 26.08 20.52
CA ILE A 140 53.16 27.30 19.73
C ILE A 140 51.78 27.34 19.14
N VAL A 141 51.13 28.49 19.19
CA VAL A 141 49.80 28.77 18.72
C VAL A 141 49.84 29.81 17.60
N TYR A 142 49.22 29.49 16.48
CA TYR A 142 49.22 30.30 15.24
C TYR A 142 47.87 30.99 14.97
N LYS A 143 46.93 30.96 15.91
CA LYS A 143 45.60 31.55 15.75
C LYS A 143 45.10 32.17 17.03
N SER A 144 44.54 33.35 16.96
CA SER A 144 43.74 33.95 18.02
C SER A 144 42.32 33.43 17.98
N ILE A 145 41.61 33.45 19.11
CA ILE A 145 40.23 33.02 19.26
C ILE A 145 39.34 34.14 19.78
N VAL A 146 38.03 33.93 19.59
CA VAL A 146 37.00 34.74 20.26
C VAL A 146 36.44 34.04 21.49
N PRO A 147 35.82 34.76 22.46
CA PRO A 147 35.22 34.13 23.63
C PRO A 147 34.19 33.04 23.22
N GLY A 148 34.31 31.84 23.79
CA GLY A 148 33.43 30.73 23.52
C GLY A 148 33.72 29.95 22.25
N GLU A 149 34.80 30.31 21.49
CA GLU A 149 35.14 29.55 20.28
C GLU A 149 35.44 28.08 20.60
N ASN A 150 34.79 27.16 19.88
CA ASN A 150 34.88 25.71 20.04
C ASN A 150 34.45 25.19 21.44
N ILE A 151 33.57 25.94 22.13
CA ILE A 151 32.94 25.49 23.40
C ILE A 151 31.44 25.30 23.18
N SER A 152 30.95 24.10 23.47
CA SER A 152 29.52 23.83 23.64
C SER A 152 29.14 24.13 25.08
N PHE A 153 28.42 25.23 25.30
CA PHE A 153 28.01 25.69 26.62
C PHE A 153 26.92 24.79 27.23
N ALA A 154 26.91 24.66 28.55
CA ALA A 154 25.83 24.01 29.25
C ALA A 154 24.47 24.59 28.88
N GLY A 155 23.50 23.72 28.57
CA GLY A 155 22.15 24.12 28.18
C GLY A 155 22.01 24.76 26.81
N SER A 156 23.05 24.76 25.97
CA SER A 156 23.00 25.37 24.64
C SER A 156 22.12 24.61 23.63
N ASP A 157 21.85 23.33 23.87
CA ASP A 157 20.95 22.51 23.03
C ASP A 157 19.56 22.38 23.67
N ILE A 158 19.52 21.96 24.96
CA ILE A 158 18.28 21.89 25.74
C ILE A 158 18.55 22.48 27.13
N SER A 159 17.73 23.46 27.54
CA SER A 159 17.89 24.10 28.84
C SER A 159 17.07 23.42 29.94
N LEU A 160 17.56 23.43 31.16
CA LEU A 160 16.81 22.98 32.35
C LEU A 160 15.41 23.64 32.39
N GLY A 161 14.38 22.83 32.52
CA GLY A 161 12.97 23.28 32.56
C GLY A 161 12.36 23.57 31.20
N GLU A 162 13.07 23.37 30.09
CA GLU A 162 12.52 23.51 28.75
C GLU A 162 11.51 22.39 28.47
N LEU A 163 10.39 22.73 27.79
CA LEU A 163 9.43 21.72 27.31
C LEU A 163 10.00 20.99 26.10
N VAL A 164 10.39 19.74 26.29
CA VAL A 164 11.04 18.91 25.28
C VAL A 164 10.05 18.11 24.44
N LEU A 165 9.10 17.44 25.10
CA LEU A 165 8.08 16.65 24.44
C LEU A 165 6.70 16.94 25.04
N LYS A 166 5.69 16.98 24.20
CA LYS A 166 4.29 17.23 24.63
C LYS A 166 3.54 15.93 24.87
N LYS A 167 2.59 15.97 25.80
CA LYS A 167 1.53 14.98 25.92
C LYS A 167 0.88 14.70 24.55
N GLY A 168 0.64 13.42 24.25
CA GLY A 168 0.12 12.99 22.95
C GLY A 168 1.19 12.73 21.89
N THR A 169 2.48 12.97 22.20
CA THR A 169 3.59 12.61 21.30
C THR A 169 3.76 11.10 21.24
N ARG A 170 3.78 10.52 20.03
CA ARG A 170 4.14 9.11 19.81
C ARG A 170 5.66 8.98 19.86
N ILE A 171 6.15 8.17 20.78
CA ILE A 171 7.58 7.96 21.03
C ILE A 171 8.18 7.11 19.91
N THR A 172 9.12 7.69 19.17
CA THR A 172 9.96 7.01 18.17
C THR A 172 11.40 6.89 18.68
N TYR A 173 12.30 6.38 17.82
CA TYR A 173 13.73 6.34 18.17
C TYR A 173 14.33 7.72 18.46
N LYS A 174 13.76 8.80 17.89
CA LYS A 174 14.22 10.18 18.13
C LYS A 174 13.92 10.62 19.56
N GLU A 175 12.67 10.45 19.98
CA GLU A 175 12.24 10.80 21.32
C GLU A 175 12.95 9.95 22.38
N ILE A 176 13.17 8.65 22.11
CA ILE A 176 13.96 7.78 23.01
C ILE A 176 15.38 8.31 23.16
N GLY A 177 16.03 8.73 22.07
CA GLY A 177 17.39 9.30 22.13
C GLY A 177 17.46 10.57 22.98
N VAL A 178 16.49 11.47 22.84
CA VAL A 178 16.40 12.69 23.64
C VAL A 178 16.13 12.38 25.11
N LEU A 179 15.15 11.52 25.41
CA LEU A 179 14.84 11.13 26.79
C LEU A 179 16.04 10.50 27.49
N ALA A 180 16.77 9.63 26.78
CA ALA A 180 18.00 9.03 27.31
C ALA A 180 19.11 10.05 27.58
N ALA A 181 19.29 11.04 26.66
CA ALA A 181 20.26 12.12 26.84
C ALA A 181 19.97 12.99 28.08
N LEU A 182 18.69 13.13 28.43
CA LEU A 182 18.22 13.85 29.62
C LEU A 182 18.18 12.99 30.89
N GLY A 183 18.63 11.71 30.84
CA GLY A 183 18.65 10.80 31.96
C GLY A 183 17.28 10.27 32.42
N ILE A 184 16.26 10.39 31.56
CA ILE A 184 14.89 9.93 31.84
C ILE A 184 14.80 8.44 31.53
N SER A 185 14.68 7.59 32.54
CA SER A 185 14.61 6.14 32.41
C SER A 185 13.18 5.59 32.36
N ARG A 186 12.19 6.37 32.79
CA ARG A 186 10.76 6.02 32.80
C ARG A 186 9.92 7.15 32.26
N VAL A 187 8.83 6.78 31.60
CA VAL A 187 7.86 7.76 31.08
C VAL A 187 6.44 7.30 31.36
N ARG A 188 5.56 8.25 31.60
CA ARG A 188 4.14 7.99 31.71
C ARG A 188 3.51 8.05 30.32
N VAL A 189 2.84 6.97 29.94
CA VAL A 189 2.24 6.79 28.61
C VAL A 189 0.78 6.37 28.71
N PHE A 190 0.01 6.63 27.68
CA PHE A 190 -1.33 6.07 27.58
C PHE A 190 -1.28 4.56 27.38
N LYS A 191 -2.22 3.83 27.98
CA LYS A 191 -2.37 2.38 27.82
C LYS A 191 -2.77 2.04 26.40
N LYS A 192 -2.20 0.97 25.82
CA LYS A 192 -2.65 0.41 24.56
C LYS A 192 -3.94 -0.37 24.77
N PRO A 193 -5.01 -0.11 23.97
CA PRO A 193 -6.21 -0.94 23.99
C PRO A 193 -5.86 -2.35 23.54
N LYS A 194 -6.32 -3.34 24.29
CA LYS A 194 -6.24 -4.76 23.87
C LYS A 194 -7.35 -5.04 22.89
N VAL A 195 -6.97 -5.41 21.68
CA VAL A 195 -7.90 -5.61 20.56
C VAL A 195 -7.94 -7.08 20.17
N VAL A 196 -9.13 -7.61 19.88
CA VAL A 196 -9.28 -8.94 19.32
C VAL A 196 -10.09 -8.91 18.04
N VAL A 197 -9.67 -9.69 17.04
CA VAL A 197 -10.35 -9.86 15.76
C VAL A 197 -10.94 -11.26 15.68
N VAL A 198 -12.22 -11.35 15.33
CA VAL A 198 -12.98 -12.59 15.20
C VAL A 198 -13.60 -12.65 13.80
N SER A 199 -13.42 -13.74 13.07
CA SER A 199 -14.10 -13.98 11.80
C SER A 199 -15.38 -14.77 12.04
N ILE A 200 -16.49 -14.39 11.38
CA ILE A 200 -17.78 -15.07 11.49
C ILE A 200 -18.22 -15.53 10.10
N GLY A 201 -18.52 -16.80 9.94
CA GLY A 201 -19.01 -17.34 8.68
C GLY A 201 -18.90 -18.86 8.60
N ASN A 202 -20.00 -19.51 8.27
CA ASN A 202 -20.01 -20.97 8.02
C ASN A 202 -19.22 -21.34 6.76
N GLU A 203 -19.05 -20.39 5.81
CA GLU A 203 -18.25 -20.58 4.60
C GLU A 203 -16.74 -20.54 4.86
N LEU A 204 -16.31 -20.01 6.00
CA LEU A 204 -14.90 -19.77 6.28
C LEU A 204 -14.16 -21.03 6.72
N GLN A 205 -12.91 -21.12 6.32
CA GLN A 205 -11.98 -22.19 6.68
C GLN A 205 -10.58 -21.60 6.94
N LYS A 206 -9.89 -22.19 7.91
CA LYS A 206 -8.53 -21.76 8.26
C LYS A 206 -7.54 -22.07 7.12
N PRO A 207 -6.68 -21.12 6.71
CA PRO A 207 -5.59 -21.37 5.77
C PRO A 207 -4.68 -22.53 6.24
N GLY A 208 -4.11 -23.26 5.27
CA GLY A 208 -3.25 -24.41 5.53
C GLY A 208 -4.00 -25.75 5.62
N THR A 209 -5.32 -25.77 5.62
CA THR A 209 -6.15 -26.97 5.54
C THR A 209 -6.65 -27.18 4.11
N LYS A 210 -7.00 -28.44 3.71
CA LYS A 210 -7.57 -28.70 2.38
C LYS A 210 -8.91 -28.00 2.25
N LEU A 211 -9.07 -27.16 1.23
CA LEU A 211 -10.30 -26.42 1.00
C LEU A 211 -11.46 -27.37 0.65
N ALA A 212 -12.52 -27.33 1.44
CA ALA A 212 -13.73 -28.09 1.16
C ALA A 212 -14.61 -27.38 0.11
N LEU A 213 -15.43 -28.13 -0.61
CA LEU A 213 -16.37 -27.55 -1.58
C LEU A 213 -17.36 -26.62 -0.87
N GLY A 214 -17.57 -25.43 -1.42
CA GLY A 214 -18.45 -24.41 -0.83
C GLY A 214 -17.80 -23.60 0.29
N LYS A 215 -16.51 -23.81 0.62
CA LYS A 215 -15.75 -23.03 1.59
C LYS A 215 -14.77 -22.08 0.91
N ILE A 216 -14.38 -21.05 1.65
CA ILE A 216 -13.31 -20.13 1.31
C ILE A 216 -12.35 -19.99 2.50
N TYR A 217 -11.11 -19.65 2.25
CA TYR A 217 -10.20 -19.33 3.36
C TYR A 217 -10.52 -17.98 3.98
N ASP A 218 -10.39 -17.90 5.31
CA ASP A 218 -10.49 -16.64 6.01
C ASP A 218 -9.36 -15.69 5.59
N THR A 219 -9.73 -14.61 4.95
CA THR A 219 -8.83 -13.54 4.52
C THR A 219 -8.82 -12.39 5.52
N ASN A 220 -10.01 -12.04 6.02
CA ASN A 220 -10.21 -10.81 6.79
C ASN A 220 -9.57 -10.87 8.16
N GLY A 221 -9.73 -11.98 8.89
CA GLY A 221 -9.14 -12.13 10.21
C GLY A 221 -7.63 -11.93 10.19
N TYR A 222 -6.95 -12.52 9.20
CA TYR A 222 -5.51 -12.36 9.03
C TYR A 222 -5.11 -10.95 8.54
N ALA A 223 -5.81 -10.41 7.54
CA ALA A 223 -5.47 -9.12 6.94
C ALA A 223 -5.68 -7.97 7.93
N ILE A 224 -6.84 -7.92 8.62
CA ILE A 224 -7.17 -6.89 9.60
C ILE A 224 -6.19 -6.93 10.78
N THR A 225 -5.94 -8.14 11.32
CA THR A 225 -4.99 -8.31 12.44
C THR A 225 -3.60 -7.83 12.04
N SER A 226 -3.11 -8.22 10.86
CA SER A 226 -1.78 -7.81 10.38
C SER A 226 -1.70 -6.32 10.12
N PHE A 227 -2.72 -5.73 9.52
CA PHE A 227 -2.82 -4.30 9.26
C PHE A 227 -2.77 -3.48 10.56
N LEU A 228 -3.52 -3.88 11.57
CA LEU A 228 -3.52 -3.20 12.87
C LEU A 228 -2.20 -3.39 13.63
N LYS A 229 -1.59 -4.58 13.57
CA LYS A 229 -0.23 -4.82 14.14
C LYS A 229 0.83 -3.95 13.48
N GLN A 230 0.78 -3.80 12.15
CA GLN A 230 1.70 -2.92 11.42
C GLN A 230 1.59 -1.45 11.89
N ARG A 231 0.40 -1.03 12.35
CA ARG A 231 0.15 0.28 12.94
C ARG A 231 0.57 0.39 14.41
N GLY A 232 1.05 -0.70 15.02
CA GLY A 232 1.56 -0.74 16.38
C GLY A 232 0.51 -1.06 17.46
N PHE A 233 -0.72 -1.45 17.08
CA PHE A 233 -1.75 -1.83 18.05
C PHE A 233 -1.49 -3.22 18.65
N ASP A 234 -1.94 -3.43 19.90
CA ASP A 234 -1.94 -4.75 20.58
C ASP A 234 -3.16 -5.55 20.13
N VAL A 235 -2.98 -6.38 19.11
CA VAL A 235 -4.08 -7.10 18.42
C VAL A 235 -3.86 -8.60 18.40
N ARG A 236 -4.89 -9.35 18.77
CA ARG A 236 -4.94 -10.80 18.69
C ARG A 236 -6.00 -11.27 17.68
N TYR A 237 -5.66 -12.23 16.83
CA TYR A 237 -6.64 -12.97 16.04
C TYR A 237 -7.18 -14.14 16.88
N HIS A 238 -8.49 -14.19 17.09
CA HIS A 238 -9.15 -15.25 17.87
C HIS A 238 -9.39 -16.50 17.04
N GLY A 239 -9.88 -16.34 15.81
CA GLY A 239 -10.25 -17.44 14.94
C GLY A 239 -11.60 -17.23 14.27
N ILE A 240 -12.16 -18.35 13.78
CA ILE A 240 -13.42 -18.39 13.04
C ILE A 240 -14.52 -18.91 13.98
N LEU A 241 -15.64 -18.20 14.04
CA LEU A 241 -16.87 -18.65 14.69
C LEU A 241 -17.93 -19.01 13.64
N PRO A 242 -18.78 -19.99 13.91
CA PRO A 242 -19.91 -20.33 13.02
C PRO A 242 -20.98 -19.25 13.06
N ASP A 243 -21.83 -19.21 12.03
CA ASP A 243 -23.03 -18.36 11.98
C ASP A 243 -24.11 -18.87 12.96
N SER A 244 -23.82 -18.74 14.26
CA SER A 244 -24.72 -19.11 15.35
C SER A 244 -24.73 -18.01 16.39
N GLU A 245 -25.89 -17.36 16.57
CA GLU A 245 -26.04 -16.23 17.48
C GLU A 245 -25.59 -16.58 18.90
N GLU A 246 -25.97 -17.75 19.42
CA GLU A 246 -25.61 -18.16 20.79
C GLU A 246 -24.10 -18.45 20.94
N VAL A 247 -23.47 -19.08 19.94
CA VAL A 247 -22.02 -19.34 19.96
C VAL A 247 -21.27 -18.03 19.94
N VAL A 248 -21.64 -17.11 19.02
CA VAL A 248 -21.00 -15.80 18.87
C VAL A 248 -21.21 -14.94 20.11
N TYR A 249 -22.43 -14.91 20.68
CA TYR A 249 -22.75 -14.18 21.90
C TYR A 249 -21.90 -14.66 23.09
N ASN A 250 -21.86 -15.96 23.33
CA ASN A 250 -21.12 -16.53 24.45
C ASN A 250 -19.60 -16.28 24.33
N GLU A 251 -19.06 -16.40 23.12
CA GLU A 251 -17.63 -16.20 22.91
C GLU A 251 -17.23 -14.72 22.99
N ILE A 252 -18.01 -13.80 22.41
CA ILE A 252 -17.76 -12.35 22.57
C ILE A 252 -17.86 -11.93 24.03
N THR A 253 -18.83 -12.45 24.78
CA THR A 253 -18.95 -12.18 26.23
C THR A 253 -17.67 -12.57 26.99
N LYS A 254 -17.09 -13.72 26.70
CA LYS A 254 -15.80 -14.12 27.28
C LYS A 254 -14.66 -13.18 26.86
N LEU A 255 -14.59 -12.83 25.57
CA LEU A 255 -13.56 -11.93 25.05
C LEU A 255 -13.61 -10.55 25.71
N LEU A 256 -14.80 -10.03 25.99
CA LEU A 256 -14.99 -8.75 26.68
C LEU A 256 -14.39 -8.72 28.10
N THR A 257 -14.12 -9.86 28.72
CA THR A 257 -13.44 -9.87 30.04
C THR A 257 -11.96 -9.49 29.94
N SER A 258 -11.33 -9.67 28.78
CA SER A 258 -9.88 -9.55 28.59
C SER A 258 -9.45 -8.52 27.56
N PHE A 259 -10.38 -8.07 26.69
CA PHE A 259 -10.13 -7.13 25.62
C PHE A 259 -10.98 -5.87 25.77
N ASP A 260 -10.46 -4.74 25.31
CA ASP A 260 -11.12 -3.44 25.34
C ASP A 260 -11.93 -3.19 24.06
N VAL A 261 -11.50 -3.79 22.95
CA VAL A 261 -12.17 -3.69 21.64
C VAL A 261 -12.29 -5.07 21.03
N VAL A 262 -13.51 -5.45 20.67
CA VAL A 262 -13.81 -6.68 19.91
C VAL A 262 -14.23 -6.31 18.50
N ILE A 263 -13.48 -6.81 17.51
CA ILE A 263 -13.74 -6.60 16.08
C ILE A 263 -14.24 -7.90 15.51
N THR A 264 -15.44 -7.88 14.89
CA THR A 264 -15.93 -9.00 14.09
C THR A 264 -15.79 -8.69 12.60
N SER A 265 -15.54 -9.69 11.78
CA SER A 265 -15.59 -9.60 10.32
C SER A 265 -16.44 -10.70 9.75
N GLY A 266 -17.46 -10.36 8.97
CA GLY A 266 -18.52 -11.26 8.56
C GLY A 266 -19.71 -11.26 9.53
N GLY A 267 -20.72 -12.08 9.23
CA GLY A 267 -21.97 -12.09 9.99
C GLY A 267 -22.78 -10.79 9.89
N THR A 268 -22.33 -9.83 9.07
CA THR A 268 -22.99 -8.54 8.81
C THR A 268 -23.68 -8.59 7.44
N SER A 269 -25.01 -8.70 7.43
CA SER A 269 -25.83 -8.70 6.22
C SER A 269 -26.92 -7.64 6.31
N ALA A 270 -27.46 -7.20 5.17
CA ALA A 270 -28.61 -6.30 5.13
C ALA A 270 -29.94 -7.05 5.37
N GLY A 271 -29.94 -8.32 5.74
CA GLY A 271 -31.10 -9.19 5.85
C GLY A 271 -31.38 -9.69 7.28
N GLU A 272 -32.32 -10.61 7.39
CA GLU A 272 -32.76 -11.25 8.66
C GLU A 272 -31.64 -12.05 9.37
N GLU A 273 -30.52 -12.29 8.68
CA GLU A 273 -29.38 -13.10 9.13
C GLU A 273 -28.19 -12.25 9.66
N ASP A 274 -28.41 -10.98 10.06
CA ASP A 274 -27.35 -10.16 10.65
C ASP A 274 -27.07 -10.58 12.10
N ILE A 275 -26.28 -11.64 12.23
CA ILE A 275 -25.88 -12.19 13.53
C ILE A 275 -25.10 -11.16 14.35
N THR A 276 -24.18 -10.44 13.71
CA THR A 276 -23.37 -9.43 14.39
C THR A 276 -24.23 -8.33 15.02
N TYR A 277 -25.21 -7.83 14.29
CA TYR A 277 -26.14 -6.81 14.84
C TYR A 277 -26.89 -7.36 16.05
N ARG A 278 -27.52 -8.54 15.94
CA ARG A 278 -28.31 -9.15 17.03
C ARG A 278 -27.49 -9.42 18.28
N VAL A 279 -26.29 -9.95 18.10
CA VAL A 279 -25.36 -10.20 19.21
C VAL A 279 -24.94 -8.89 19.87
N PHE A 280 -24.59 -7.86 19.09
CA PHE A 280 -24.20 -6.56 19.64
C PHE A 280 -25.37 -5.87 20.37
N GLU A 281 -26.61 -5.96 19.86
CA GLU A 281 -27.81 -5.46 20.51
C GLU A 281 -28.08 -6.15 21.88
N ARG A 282 -27.80 -7.45 21.99
CA ARG A 282 -27.89 -8.22 23.25
C ARG A 282 -26.77 -7.86 24.24
N LEU A 283 -25.56 -7.56 23.74
CA LEU A 283 -24.40 -7.22 24.58
C LEU A 283 -24.42 -5.77 25.08
N GLY A 284 -25.11 -4.87 24.37
CA GLY A 284 -25.08 -3.45 24.74
C GLY A 284 -25.96 -2.56 23.89
N THR A 285 -25.45 -1.39 23.54
CA THR A 285 -26.20 -0.36 22.79
C THR A 285 -25.56 -0.19 21.39
N ILE A 286 -26.39 -0.31 20.34
CA ILE A 286 -25.97 -0.03 18.97
C ILE A 286 -25.83 1.48 18.76
N LEU A 287 -24.66 1.92 18.36
CA LEU A 287 -24.34 3.32 18.08
C LEU A 287 -24.42 3.63 16.59
N VAL A 288 -23.89 2.73 15.75
CA VAL A 288 -23.93 2.84 14.28
C VAL A 288 -24.49 1.55 13.72
N HIS A 289 -25.51 1.65 12.87
CA HIS A 289 -26.06 0.54 12.11
C HIS A 289 -26.07 0.89 10.63
N GLY A 290 -24.93 0.69 9.99
CA GLY A 290 -24.68 1.00 8.59
C GLY A 290 -24.03 2.36 8.34
N LEU A 291 -23.05 2.33 7.41
CA LEU A 291 -22.35 3.52 6.92
C LEU A 291 -22.85 3.92 5.52
N ARG A 292 -22.85 5.21 5.26
CA ARG A 292 -23.23 5.82 3.97
C ARG A 292 -22.07 5.77 2.97
N VAL A 293 -21.48 4.57 2.85
CA VAL A 293 -20.31 4.30 2.01
C VAL A 293 -20.54 3.13 1.04
N LYS A 294 -19.71 3.01 0.02
CA LYS A 294 -19.67 1.89 -0.94
C LYS A 294 -18.23 1.64 -1.40
N PRO A 295 -17.68 0.45 -1.09
CA PRO A 295 -18.21 -0.59 -0.22
C PRO A 295 -18.09 -0.24 1.26
N GLY A 296 -18.68 -1.07 2.15
CA GLY A 296 -18.58 -0.89 3.60
C GLY A 296 -19.88 -0.58 4.31
N LYS A 297 -21.01 -0.53 3.58
CA LYS A 297 -22.32 -0.22 4.14
C LYS A 297 -22.68 -1.02 5.40
N PRO A 298 -22.55 -2.37 5.48
CA PRO A 298 -23.01 -3.14 6.63
C PRO A 298 -22.01 -3.13 7.80
N THR A 299 -21.56 -1.95 8.20
CA THR A 299 -20.73 -1.75 9.39
C THR A 299 -21.61 -1.49 10.60
N VAL A 300 -21.31 -2.15 11.72
CA VAL A 300 -22.02 -2.00 12.99
C VAL A 300 -21.03 -1.58 14.06
N ILE A 301 -21.37 -0.55 14.86
CA ILE A 301 -20.58 -0.15 16.02
C ILE A 301 -21.51 -0.11 17.22
N ALA A 302 -21.09 -0.74 18.32
CA ALA A 302 -21.83 -0.78 19.56
C ALA A 302 -20.90 -0.56 20.76
N ILE A 303 -21.48 -0.21 21.88
CA ILE A 303 -20.83 -0.20 23.19
C ILE A 303 -21.45 -1.30 24.06
N SER A 304 -20.61 -2.14 24.67
CA SER A 304 -21.06 -3.15 25.60
C SER A 304 -21.56 -2.52 26.91
N ARG A 305 -22.25 -3.30 27.74
CA ARG A 305 -22.69 -2.84 29.07
C ARG A 305 -21.54 -2.43 29.98
N GLU A 306 -20.34 -2.99 29.73
CA GLU A 306 -19.11 -2.69 30.47
C GLU A 306 -18.34 -1.49 29.88
N GLY A 307 -18.92 -0.78 28.88
CA GLY A 307 -18.29 0.38 28.25
C GLY A 307 -17.20 0.04 27.20
N LYS A 308 -17.13 -1.21 26.73
CA LYS A 308 -16.15 -1.66 25.73
C LYS A 308 -16.69 -1.57 24.30
N ILE A 309 -15.83 -1.31 23.33
CA ILE A 309 -16.23 -1.09 21.94
C ILE A 309 -16.37 -2.41 21.19
N LEU A 310 -17.49 -2.58 20.51
CA LEU A 310 -17.80 -3.66 19.60
C LEU A 310 -17.84 -3.11 18.16
N PHE A 311 -17.05 -3.66 17.26
CA PHE A 311 -16.90 -3.16 15.90
C PHE A 311 -17.13 -4.27 14.87
N GLY A 312 -18.28 -4.27 14.21
CA GLY A 312 -18.65 -5.23 13.16
C GLY A 312 -18.24 -4.72 11.77
N LEU A 313 -17.28 -5.37 11.15
CA LEU A 313 -16.80 -5.06 9.81
C LEU A 313 -17.49 -5.93 8.75
N PRO A 314 -17.63 -5.42 7.51
CA PRO A 314 -18.17 -6.19 6.39
C PRO A 314 -17.38 -7.48 6.12
N GLY A 315 -18.05 -8.53 5.57
CA GLY A 315 -17.42 -9.78 5.21
C GLY A 315 -16.50 -9.73 3.98
N PHE A 316 -16.66 -8.76 3.08
CA PHE A 316 -15.81 -8.63 1.89
C PHE A 316 -14.47 -7.93 2.20
N PRO A 317 -13.32 -8.49 1.74
CA PRO A 317 -11.97 -8.04 2.13
C PRO A 317 -11.70 -6.55 1.91
N PHE A 318 -11.96 -6.05 0.70
CA PHE A 318 -11.72 -4.63 0.40
C PHE A 318 -12.65 -3.72 1.21
N SER A 319 -13.89 -4.14 1.45
CA SER A 319 -14.84 -3.40 2.30
C SER A 319 -14.36 -3.31 3.74
N ALA A 320 -13.95 -4.44 4.32
CA ALA A 320 -13.49 -4.52 5.69
C ALA A 320 -12.25 -3.65 5.92
N LEU A 321 -11.26 -3.76 5.04
CA LEU A 321 -10.02 -2.98 5.16
C LEU A 321 -10.21 -1.49 4.89
N SER A 322 -11.11 -1.10 3.96
CA SER A 322 -11.43 0.31 3.73
C SER A 322 -12.03 0.95 4.99
N VAL A 323 -12.99 0.29 5.62
CA VAL A 323 -13.60 0.79 6.87
C VAL A 323 -12.59 0.76 8.02
N ALA A 324 -11.78 -0.31 8.12
CA ALA A 324 -10.73 -0.40 9.12
C ALA A 324 -9.73 0.76 9.00
N MET A 325 -9.29 1.07 7.80
CA MET A 325 -8.32 2.15 7.54
C MET A 325 -8.91 3.54 7.83
N LEU A 326 -10.14 3.79 7.39
CA LEU A 326 -10.72 5.14 7.38
C LEU A 326 -11.47 5.48 8.67
N LEU A 327 -11.92 4.49 9.46
CA LEU A 327 -12.68 4.69 10.68
C LEU A 327 -12.08 3.95 11.89
N LEU A 328 -11.89 2.62 11.80
CA LEU A 328 -11.46 1.84 12.97
C LEU A 328 -10.10 2.28 13.51
N VAL A 329 -9.11 2.57 12.63
CA VAL A 329 -7.79 3.06 13.05
C VAL A 329 -7.91 4.35 13.84
N LYS A 330 -8.73 5.30 13.40
CA LYS A 330 -8.96 6.56 14.15
C LYS A 330 -9.53 6.31 15.53
N VAL A 331 -10.51 5.38 15.64
CA VAL A 331 -11.09 4.99 16.95
C VAL A 331 -9.99 4.44 17.86
N LEU A 332 -9.17 3.50 17.37
CA LEU A 332 -8.11 2.88 18.17
C LEU A 332 -7.03 3.88 18.57
N GLU A 333 -6.62 4.78 17.65
CA GLU A 333 -5.65 5.83 17.95
C GLU A 333 -6.13 6.78 19.04
N ARG A 334 -7.40 7.19 19.00
CA ARG A 334 -7.99 8.03 20.06
C ARG A 334 -8.00 7.32 21.43
N LEU A 335 -8.20 6.00 21.45
CA LEU A 335 -8.10 5.19 22.67
C LEU A 335 -6.66 5.10 23.22
N GLU A 336 -5.65 5.28 22.38
CA GLU A 336 -4.23 5.40 22.74
C GLU A 336 -3.81 6.85 23.04
N GLY A 337 -4.71 7.82 22.98
CA GLY A 337 -4.39 9.24 23.17
C GLY A 337 -3.63 9.86 22.00
N PHE A 338 -3.73 9.28 20.81
CA PHE A 338 -3.06 9.72 19.59
C PHE A 338 -4.08 10.08 18.51
N GLU A 339 -3.68 10.94 17.61
CA GLU A 339 -4.46 11.29 16.43
C GLU A 339 -3.52 11.44 15.24
N SER A 340 -3.49 10.39 14.40
CA SER A 340 -2.74 10.49 13.15
C SER A 340 -3.53 11.25 12.10
N ARG A 341 -2.80 11.92 11.23
CA ARG A 341 -3.38 12.41 9.97
C ARG A 341 -3.27 11.29 8.95
N LEU A 342 -4.40 10.88 8.38
CA LEU A 342 -4.39 10.04 7.19
C LEU A 342 -3.55 10.74 6.11
N MET A 343 -2.68 9.99 5.46
CA MET A 343 -1.91 10.49 4.34
C MET A 343 -2.84 10.66 3.14
N ILE A 344 -3.40 11.84 3.01
CA ILE A 344 -4.24 12.20 1.88
C ILE A 344 -3.38 12.84 0.79
N ALA A 345 -3.30 12.16 -0.35
CA ALA A 345 -2.78 12.73 -1.58
C ALA A 345 -3.94 13.24 -2.45
N ARG A 346 -3.66 14.20 -3.32
CA ARG A 346 -4.57 14.60 -4.39
C ARG A 346 -4.00 14.16 -5.72
N ALA A 347 -4.84 13.51 -6.54
CA ALA A 347 -4.43 12.98 -7.82
C ALA A 347 -5.53 13.18 -8.86
N MET A 348 -5.16 13.36 -10.12
CA MET A 348 -6.11 13.55 -11.22
C MET A 348 -6.72 12.22 -11.64
N SER A 349 -8.04 12.13 -11.69
CA SER A 349 -8.76 10.95 -12.19
C SER A 349 -8.43 10.70 -13.66
N THR A 350 -8.09 9.47 -14.00
CA THR A 350 -7.75 9.09 -15.39
C THR A 350 -8.95 8.74 -16.25
N PHE A 351 -10.15 8.67 -15.66
CA PHE A 351 -11.39 8.35 -16.35
C PHE A 351 -12.58 9.04 -15.70
N LYS A 352 -13.61 9.28 -16.51
CA LYS A 352 -14.93 9.63 -15.98
C LYS A 352 -15.55 8.44 -15.25
N VAL A 353 -15.91 8.64 -13.98
CA VAL A 353 -16.57 7.64 -13.15
C VAL A 353 -17.94 8.14 -12.75
N ARG A 354 -18.98 7.37 -13.04
CA ARG A 354 -20.33 7.60 -12.50
C ARG A 354 -20.51 6.76 -11.24
N LYS A 355 -21.16 7.34 -10.25
CA LYS A 355 -21.51 6.66 -9.00
C LYS A 355 -22.96 6.93 -8.58
N ASP A 356 -23.45 6.14 -7.63
CA ASP A 356 -24.75 6.39 -7.00
C ASP A 356 -24.63 7.61 -6.07
N ILE A 357 -25.56 8.54 -6.18
CA ILE A 357 -25.66 9.70 -5.27
C ILE A 357 -25.97 9.23 -3.84
N GLY A 358 -25.54 10.02 -2.86
CA GLY A 358 -25.87 9.80 -1.46
C GLY A 358 -25.03 8.75 -0.75
N ARG A 359 -23.90 8.33 -1.34
CA ARG A 359 -22.89 7.47 -0.68
C ARG A 359 -21.49 7.89 -1.07
N THR A 360 -20.60 7.93 -0.10
CA THR A 360 -19.17 8.06 -0.38
C THR A 360 -18.64 6.75 -0.97
N TRP A 361 -17.94 6.81 -2.13
CA TRP A 361 -17.34 5.64 -2.75
C TRP A 361 -15.87 5.53 -2.38
N PHE A 362 -15.48 4.32 -2.02
CA PHE A 362 -14.10 3.91 -1.81
C PHE A 362 -13.68 3.02 -2.97
N MET A 363 -12.71 3.48 -3.76
CA MET A 363 -12.22 2.73 -4.91
C MET A 363 -10.72 2.48 -4.76
N PRO A 364 -10.26 1.23 -4.97
CA PRO A 364 -8.82 0.98 -4.99
C PRO A 364 -8.20 1.69 -6.19
N VAL A 365 -7.02 2.29 -5.99
CA VAL A 365 -6.35 3.12 -6.98
C VAL A 365 -4.88 2.79 -7.10
N ILE A 366 -4.38 2.75 -8.35
CA ILE A 366 -2.96 2.79 -8.65
C ILE A 366 -2.60 4.26 -8.91
N LEU A 367 -1.49 4.71 -8.33
CA LEU A 367 -0.96 6.06 -8.49
C LEU A 367 0.18 6.08 -9.50
N SER A 368 0.09 6.96 -10.48
CA SER A 368 1.12 7.16 -11.50
C SER A 368 1.66 8.59 -11.43
N SER A 369 2.99 8.73 -11.41
CA SER A 369 3.66 10.04 -11.44
C SER A 369 4.38 10.24 -12.76
N ILE A 370 3.88 11.17 -13.58
CA ILE A 370 4.44 11.51 -14.90
C ILE A 370 4.49 13.02 -15.06
N GLY A 371 5.66 13.54 -15.41
CA GLY A 371 5.85 14.98 -15.61
C GLY A 371 5.53 15.83 -14.37
N GLY A 372 5.79 15.32 -13.18
CA GLY A 372 5.50 16.01 -11.91
C GLY A 372 4.02 16.02 -11.50
N LYS A 373 3.14 15.38 -12.27
CA LYS A 373 1.71 15.27 -11.96
C LYS A 373 1.38 13.88 -11.45
N LEU A 374 0.45 13.80 -10.49
CA LEU A 374 -0.03 12.56 -9.93
C LEU A 374 -1.39 12.19 -10.54
N PHE A 375 -1.49 10.98 -11.08
CA PHE A 375 -2.69 10.44 -11.71
C PHE A 375 -3.23 9.26 -10.91
N ALA A 376 -4.55 9.21 -10.77
CA ALA A 376 -5.27 8.15 -10.08
C ALA A 376 -5.95 7.22 -11.10
N ILE A 377 -5.44 6.01 -11.22
CA ILE A 377 -6.01 4.97 -12.08
C ILE A 377 -6.93 4.11 -11.23
N LEU A 378 -8.21 4.41 -11.30
CA LEU A 378 -9.23 3.73 -10.51
C LEU A 378 -9.44 2.29 -10.99
N LEU A 379 -9.26 1.33 -10.08
CA LEU A 379 -9.45 -0.08 -10.35
C LEU A 379 -10.93 -0.45 -10.19
N GLN A 380 -11.59 -0.81 -11.29
CA GLN A 380 -12.97 -1.31 -11.24
C GLN A 380 -12.94 -2.78 -10.80
N THR A 381 -13.04 -3.01 -9.51
CA THR A 381 -13.04 -4.34 -8.91
C THR A 381 -14.28 -4.53 -8.04
N SER A 382 -14.67 -5.79 -7.81
CA SER A 382 -15.71 -6.11 -6.83
C SER A 382 -15.17 -5.91 -5.40
N SER A 383 -16.06 -5.66 -4.46
CA SER A 383 -15.73 -5.54 -3.02
C SER A 383 -15.05 -6.79 -2.43
N GLY A 384 -15.26 -7.95 -3.06
CA GLY A 384 -14.63 -9.23 -2.70
C GLY A 384 -13.24 -9.46 -3.33
N SER A 385 -12.71 -8.50 -4.13
CA SER A 385 -11.42 -8.68 -4.79
C SER A 385 -10.25 -8.59 -3.81
N VAL A 386 -9.65 -9.73 -3.50
CA VAL A 386 -8.42 -9.80 -2.67
C VAL A 386 -7.21 -9.21 -3.40
N SER A 387 -7.11 -9.41 -4.73
CA SER A 387 -5.98 -8.91 -5.51
C SER A 387 -5.93 -7.37 -5.61
N ALA A 388 -7.04 -6.68 -5.36
CA ALA A 388 -7.09 -5.23 -5.30
C ALA A 388 -6.18 -4.67 -4.17
N LEU A 389 -6.07 -5.40 -3.05
CA LEU A 389 -5.24 -5.02 -1.90
C LEU A 389 -3.75 -5.02 -2.22
N LEU A 390 -3.30 -5.93 -3.11
CA LEU A 390 -1.90 -6.00 -3.53
C LEU A 390 -1.55 -5.00 -4.61
N LYS A 391 -2.54 -4.61 -5.43
CA LYS A 391 -2.32 -3.76 -6.61
C LYS A 391 -2.52 -2.29 -6.34
N ALA A 392 -3.33 -1.95 -5.34
CA ALA A 392 -3.65 -0.56 -5.04
C ALA A 392 -2.54 0.10 -4.21
N ASP A 393 -2.27 1.35 -4.53
CA ASP A 393 -1.40 2.25 -3.77
C ASP A 393 -2.20 3.05 -2.71
N GLY A 394 -3.54 2.99 -2.78
CA GLY A 394 -4.44 3.66 -1.86
C GLY A 394 -5.92 3.48 -2.21
N ILE A 395 -6.74 4.23 -1.52
CA ILE A 395 -8.20 4.28 -1.68
C ILE A 395 -8.60 5.69 -2.12
N ALA A 396 -9.20 5.80 -3.31
CA ALA A 396 -9.85 7.03 -3.75
C ALA A 396 -11.15 7.24 -2.96
N ILE A 397 -11.34 8.44 -2.44
CA ILE A 397 -12.53 8.85 -1.67
C ILE A 397 -13.35 9.79 -2.54
N ILE A 398 -14.47 9.30 -3.08
CA ILE A 398 -15.40 10.10 -3.86
C ILE A 398 -16.63 10.38 -3.01
N ARG A 399 -16.75 11.63 -2.54
CA ARG A 399 -17.75 12.04 -1.55
C ARG A 399 -19.19 11.86 -2.04
N GLU A 400 -20.12 11.79 -1.11
CA GLU A 400 -21.53 11.47 -1.33
C GLU A 400 -22.32 12.53 -2.11
N ASP A 401 -21.90 13.78 -2.07
CA ASP A 401 -22.47 14.92 -2.77
C ASP A 401 -22.21 14.95 -4.29
N ARG A 402 -21.36 14.04 -4.76
CA ARG A 402 -21.04 13.88 -6.18
C ARG A 402 -21.74 12.67 -6.78
N ASP A 403 -22.20 12.79 -8.03
CA ASP A 403 -22.74 11.70 -8.84
C ASP A 403 -21.74 11.21 -9.90
N TYR A 404 -20.73 12.00 -10.20
CA TYR A 404 -19.61 11.64 -11.07
C TYR A 404 -18.31 12.37 -10.69
N VAL A 405 -17.22 11.86 -11.25
CA VAL A 405 -15.91 12.51 -11.33
C VAL A 405 -15.52 12.51 -12.78
N ASP A 406 -15.13 13.66 -13.31
CA ASP A 406 -14.65 13.76 -14.69
C ASP A 406 -13.18 13.33 -14.83
N GLU A 407 -12.78 12.99 -16.06
CA GLU A 407 -11.37 12.78 -16.41
C GLU A 407 -10.60 14.09 -16.19
N GLY A 408 -9.42 14.00 -15.52
CA GLY A 408 -8.60 15.17 -15.18
C GLY A 408 -9.03 15.91 -13.92
N GLU A 409 -10.13 15.54 -13.29
CA GLU A 409 -10.59 16.12 -12.03
C GLU A 409 -9.77 15.57 -10.85
N GLU A 410 -9.42 16.45 -9.91
CA GLU A 410 -8.67 16.09 -8.70
C GLU A 410 -9.56 15.37 -7.67
N ILE A 411 -9.06 14.24 -7.15
CA ILE A 411 -9.73 13.42 -6.14
C ILE A 411 -8.79 13.14 -4.97
N GLU A 412 -9.39 12.94 -3.79
CA GLU A 412 -8.66 12.60 -2.56
C GLU A 412 -8.33 11.10 -2.52
N ILE A 413 -7.09 10.78 -2.17
CA ILE A 413 -6.58 9.42 -2.05
C ILE A 413 -6.02 9.20 -0.66
N ALA A 414 -6.61 8.28 0.11
CA ALA A 414 -5.99 7.75 1.31
C ALA A 414 -4.94 6.71 0.92
N ARG A 415 -3.66 7.03 1.12
CA ARG A 415 -2.53 6.20 0.70
C ARG A 415 -2.24 5.07 1.68
N PHE A 416 -1.78 3.92 1.16
CA PHE A 416 -1.35 2.79 1.99
C PHE A 416 0.08 2.93 2.53
N GLY A 417 0.91 3.75 1.92
CA GLY A 417 2.30 4.00 2.30
C GLY A 417 2.84 5.32 1.76
N ASP A 418 4.07 5.68 2.16
CA ASP A 418 4.71 6.98 1.86
C ASP A 418 5.34 7.01 0.47
N GLU A 419 5.77 5.86 -0.04
CA GLU A 419 6.51 5.78 -1.29
C GLU A 419 5.58 5.49 -2.47
N LEU A 420 5.85 6.15 -3.60
CA LEU A 420 5.28 5.82 -4.90
C LEU A 420 6.19 4.84 -5.63
N LYS A 421 5.60 3.93 -6.39
CA LYS A 421 6.37 3.08 -7.28
C LYS A 421 7.01 3.90 -8.41
N GLU A 422 8.17 3.47 -8.88
CA GLU A 422 8.97 4.21 -9.87
C GLU A 422 8.34 4.21 -11.27
N ALA A 423 7.55 3.17 -11.58
CA ALA A 423 6.81 3.11 -12.84
C ALA A 423 5.49 2.33 -12.69
N VAL A 424 4.59 2.58 -13.62
CA VAL A 424 3.26 1.98 -13.67
C VAL A 424 3.07 1.24 -14.99
N ILE A 425 2.74 -0.06 -14.90
CA ILE A 425 2.52 -0.96 -16.03
C ILE A 425 1.04 -1.35 -16.04
N ILE A 426 0.27 -0.80 -16.98
CA ILE A 426 -1.18 -1.04 -17.05
C ILE A 426 -1.62 -1.39 -18.46
N GLY A 427 -2.27 -2.54 -18.62
CA GLY A 427 -2.75 -2.99 -19.92
C GLY A 427 -3.31 -4.40 -19.90
N SER A 428 -2.89 -5.22 -20.84
CA SER A 428 -3.34 -6.60 -20.95
C SER A 428 -2.72 -7.49 -19.86
N HIS A 429 -3.50 -8.46 -19.40
CA HIS A 429 -3.04 -9.47 -18.44
C HIS A 429 -2.18 -10.53 -19.12
N ASP A 430 -1.04 -10.82 -18.49
CA ASP A 430 -0.23 -12.00 -18.81
C ASP A 430 0.57 -12.48 -17.58
N THR A 431 0.60 -13.79 -17.36
CA THR A 431 1.31 -14.40 -16.22
C THR A 431 2.83 -14.36 -16.40
N LEU A 432 3.32 -14.49 -17.65
CA LEU A 432 4.75 -14.43 -17.95
C LEU A 432 5.32 -13.05 -17.66
N LEU A 433 4.57 -11.97 -17.91
CA LEU A 433 5.01 -10.60 -17.61
C LEU A 433 5.46 -10.45 -16.14
N THR A 434 4.64 -10.93 -15.21
CA THR A 434 4.97 -10.83 -13.77
C THR A 434 6.27 -11.58 -13.43
N MET A 435 6.47 -12.77 -14.02
CA MET A 435 7.71 -13.52 -13.85
C MET A 435 8.93 -12.79 -14.44
N LEU A 436 8.79 -12.19 -15.62
CA LEU A 436 9.86 -11.41 -16.23
C LEU A 436 10.24 -10.19 -15.39
N LEU A 437 9.26 -9.46 -14.84
CA LEU A 437 9.52 -8.34 -13.94
C LEU A 437 10.25 -8.77 -12.66
N THR A 438 9.90 -9.94 -12.12
CA THR A 438 10.62 -10.55 -10.99
C THR A 438 12.07 -10.88 -11.38
N ARG A 439 12.28 -11.51 -12.53
CA ARG A 439 13.61 -11.83 -13.04
C ARG A 439 14.46 -10.59 -13.31
N PHE A 440 13.86 -9.50 -13.77
CA PHE A 440 14.54 -8.22 -13.99
C PHE A 440 14.86 -7.49 -12.66
N GLY A 441 14.36 -7.98 -11.52
CA GLY A 441 14.55 -7.36 -10.21
C GLY A 441 13.88 -5.99 -10.10
N ILE A 442 12.68 -5.85 -10.70
CA ILE A 442 11.92 -4.59 -10.71
C ILE A 442 10.47 -4.76 -10.22
N ILE A 443 10.03 -5.97 -9.92
CA ILE A 443 8.64 -6.26 -9.56
C ILE A 443 8.16 -5.42 -8.36
N ASP A 444 9.00 -5.23 -7.36
CA ASP A 444 8.65 -4.48 -6.14
C ASP A 444 8.68 -2.97 -6.33
N ARG A 445 9.23 -2.50 -7.46
CA ARG A 445 9.41 -1.09 -7.81
C ARG A 445 8.39 -0.59 -8.83
N VAL A 446 7.49 -1.46 -9.31
CA VAL A 446 6.45 -1.12 -10.29
C VAL A 446 5.05 -1.44 -9.77
N SER A 447 4.08 -0.58 -10.07
CA SER A 447 2.66 -0.90 -9.89
C SER A 447 2.11 -1.54 -11.14
N ILE A 448 1.37 -2.66 -10.99
CA ILE A 448 0.84 -3.44 -12.12
C ILE A 448 -0.69 -3.50 -12.07
N GLY A 449 -1.33 -3.10 -13.16
CA GLY A 449 -2.78 -3.19 -13.31
C GLY A 449 -3.21 -3.84 -14.63
N PHE A 450 -4.24 -4.67 -14.59
CA PHE A 450 -4.76 -5.35 -15.77
C PHE A 450 -6.16 -4.85 -16.12
N VAL A 451 -6.23 -4.01 -17.14
CA VAL A 451 -7.46 -3.34 -17.60
C VAL A 451 -7.83 -3.71 -19.04
N GLY A 452 -7.03 -4.54 -19.70
CA GLY A 452 -7.14 -4.92 -21.11
C GLY A 452 -6.37 -3.97 -22.05
N SER A 453 -6.07 -4.46 -23.27
CA SER A 453 -5.22 -3.76 -24.23
C SER A 453 -5.80 -2.40 -24.65
N TYR A 454 -7.09 -2.33 -24.95
CA TYR A 454 -7.71 -1.09 -25.44
C TYR A 454 -7.70 0.02 -24.39
N ARG A 455 -8.01 -0.32 -23.14
CA ARG A 455 -7.99 0.67 -22.06
C ARG A 455 -6.56 1.09 -21.70
N GLY A 456 -5.59 0.16 -21.77
CA GLY A 456 -4.17 0.47 -21.66
C GLY A 456 -3.69 1.45 -22.72
N LEU A 457 -4.11 1.23 -23.98
CA LEU A 457 -3.82 2.14 -25.11
C LEU A 457 -4.40 3.54 -24.87
N GLN A 458 -5.65 3.65 -24.36
CA GLN A 458 -6.26 4.95 -24.03
C GLN A 458 -5.49 5.69 -22.93
N LEU A 459 -5.06 4.99 -21.87
CA LEU A 459 -4.25 5.58 -20.80
C LEU A 459 -2.89 6.07 -21.32
N MET A 460 -2.25 5.29 -22.21
CA MET A 460 -1.00 5.66 -22.86
C MET A 460 -1.18 6.88 -23.77
N ARG A 461 -2.23 6.93 -24.57
CA ARG A 461 -2.57 8.09 -25.41
C ARG A 461 -2.70 9.39 -24.61
N ARG A 462 -3.25 9.30 -23.39
CA ARG A 462 -3.37 10.44 -22.46
C ARG A 462 -2.06 10.76 -21.74
N GLY A 463 -1.08 9.84 -21.78
CA GLY A 463 0.20 10.01 -21.08
C GLY A 463 0.11 9.76 -19.58
N TYR A 464 -0.83 8.92 -19.11
CA TYR A 464 -1.08 8.68 -17.69
C TYR A 464 -0.28 7.52 -17.08
N ILE A 465 0.37 6.71 -17.91
CA ILE A 465 1.11 5.50 -17.49
C ILE A 465 2.46 5.40 -18.18
N ASP A 466 3.37 4.62 -17.60
CA ASP A 466 4.72 4.43 -18.13
C ASP A 466 4.78 3.35 -19.22
N VAL A 467 4.12 2.21 -18.99
CA VAL A 467 4.12 1.07 -19.91
C VAL A 467 2.71 0.50 -20.06
N SER A 468 2.32 0.22 -21.29
CA SER A 468 1.09 -0.52 -21.58
C SER A 468 1.37 -1.78 -22.39
N PRO A 469 1.21 -2.97 -21.78
CA PRO A 469 1.19 -4.23 -22.55
C PRO A 469 -0.10 -4.32 -23.38
N ILE A 470 0.06 -4.61 -24.68
CA ILE A 470 -1.06 -4.70 -25.64
C ILE A 470 -0.92 -5.91 -26.57
N HIS A 471 -2.06 -6.39 -27.10
CA HIS A 471 -2.17 -7.43 -28.13
C HIS A 471 -3.41 -7.20 -29.00
N LEU A 472 -3.44 -6.11 -29.74
CA LEU A 472 -4.58 -5.70 -30.56
C LEU A 472 -4.38 -6.16 -32.00
N LEU A 473 -5.30 -6.96 -32.53
CA LEU A 473 -5.33 -7.39 -33.93
C LEU A 473 -6.08 -6.35 -34.76
N ASP A 474 -5.47 -5.83 -35.82
CA ASP A 474 -6.20 -5.07 -36.86
C ASP A 474 -6.90 -6.06 -37.80
N PRO A 475 -8.25 -6.10 -37.82
CA PRO A 475 -8.97 -7.04 -38.66
C PRO A 475 -8.77 -6.82 -40.17
N ALA A 476 -8.40 -5.61 -40.57
CA ALA A 476 -8.22 -5.26 -41.99
C ALA A 476 -6.86 -5.73 -42.56
N THR A 477 -5.79 -5.58 -41.75
CA THR A 477 -4.45 -5.93 -42.20
C THR A 477 -3.99 -7.31 -41.70
N GLY A 478 -4.59 -7.82 -40.61
CA GLY A 478 -4.15 -9.02 -39.92
C GLY A 478 -2.91 -8.80 -39.04
N GLU A 479 -2.44 -7.56 -38.90
CA GLU A 479 -1.26 -7.20 -38.12
C GLU A 479 -1.62 -6.85 -36.67
N TYR A 480 -0.67 -7.09 -35.76
CA TYR A 480 -0.84 -6.76 -34.34
C TYR A 480 -0.20 -5.42 -33.99
N ASN A 481 -0.88 -4.64 -33.20
CA ASN A 481 -0.42 -3.46 -32.46
C ASN A 481 0.00 -2.26 -33.34
N ILE A 482 0.89 -2.45 -34.31
CA ILE A 482 1.47 -1.39 -35.17
C ILE A 482 0.39 -0.52 -35.81
N PRO A 483 -0.66 -1.07 -36.49
CA PRO A 483 -1.65 -0.25 -37.18
C PRO A 483 -2.44 0.69 -36.26
N PHE A 484 -2.62 0.33 -34.99
CA PHE A 484 -3.31 1.17 -34.01
C PHE A 484 -2.50 2.39 -33.60
N ILE A 485 -1.18 2.31 -33.67
CA ILE A 485 -0.27 3.38 -33.29
C ILE A 485 -0.06 4.32 -34.48
N GLU A 486 0.21 3.77 -35.66
CA GLU A 486 0.44 4.57 -36.87
C GLU A 486 -0.76 5.39 -37.31
N LYS A 487 -1.97 4.84 -37.11
CA LYS A 487 -3.24 5.55 -37.41
C LYS A 487 -3.57 6.67 -36.40
N ASP A 488 -2.92 6.68 -35.22
CA ASP A 488 -3.18 7.64 -34.14
C ASP A 488 -1.98 8.57 -33.90
N LYS A 489 -1.99 9.74 -34.53
CA LYS A 489 -0.91 10.74 -34.42
C LYS A 489 -0.65 11.22 -32.99
N GLU A 490 -1.66 11.25 -32.13
CA GLU A 490 -1.48 11.65 -30.73
C GLU A 490 -0.71 10.57 -29.97
N LEU A 491 -1.04 9.31 -30.19
CA LEU A 491 -0.38 8.17 -29.57
C LEU A 491 1.06 8.01 -30.07
N SER A 492 1.29 8.14 -31.39
CA SER A 492 2.61 7.99 -32.01
C SER A 492 3.64 9.03 -31.52
N ASN A 493 3.16 10.23 -31.11
CA ASN A 493 4.00 11.26 -30.53
C ASN A 493 4.31 11.03 -29.03
N LYS A 494 3.53 10.18 -28.34
CA LYS A 494 3.63 9.99 -26.89
C LYS A 494 4.20 8.64 -26.46
N ALA A 495 4.21 7.67 -27.36
CA ALA A 495 4.61 6.32 -27.02
C ALA A 495 5.50 5.67 -28.10
N VAL A 496 6.39 4.82 -27.63
CA VAL A 496 7.24 3.95 -28.46
C VAL A 496 6.74 2.53 -28.30
N LEU A 497 6.56 1.81 -29.40
CA LEU A 497 6.24 0.38 -29.37
C LEU A 497 7.52 -0.45 -29.32
N VAL A 498 7.65 -1.26 -28.29
CA VAL A 498 8.75 -2.22 -28.10
C VAL A 498 8.20 -3.62 -28.29
N ARG A 499 8.87 -4.43 -29.13
CA ARG A 499 8.52 -5.83 -29.37
C ARG A 499 8.63 -6.62 -28.07
N GLY A 500 7.54 -7.31 -27.72
CA GLY A 500 7.53 -8.27 -26.63
C GLY A 500 7.72 -9.70 -27.12
N TYR A 501 6.78 -10.57 -26.83
CA TYR A 501 6.83 -11.99 -27.16
C TYR A 501 5.53 -12.44 -27.84
N ARG A 502 5.55 -13.65 -28.39
CA ARG A 502 4.36 -14.28 -28.97
C ARG A 502 3.76 -15.27 -27.99
N ARG A 503 2.44 -15.38 -27.98
CA ARG A 503 1.72 -16.39 -27.21
C ARG A 503 0.66 -17.05 -28.07
N LYS A 504 0.49 -18.36 -27.88
CA LYS A 504 -0.39 -19.18 -28.68
C LYS A 504 -1.80 -19.13 -28.11
N LEU A 505 -2.77 -18.77 -28.94
CA LEU A 505 -4.19 -18.91 -28.66
C LEU A 505 -4.68 -20.29 -29.06
N VAL A 506 -5.54 -20.84 -28.23
CA VAL A 506 -6.12 -22.18 -28.41
C VAL A 506 -7.62 -22.15 -28.14
N LEU A 507 -8.36 -23.04 -28.79
CA LEU A 507 -9.72 -23.39 -28.40
C LEU A 507 -9.62 -24.49 -27.34
N ALA A 508 -9.91 -24.14 -26.09
CA ALA A 508 -9.82 -25.05 -24.95
C ALA A 508 -11.17 -25.70 -24.63
N PHE A 509 -11.12 -26.93 -24.17
CA PHE A 509 -12.29 -27.73 -23.75
C PHE A 509 -11.89 -28.73 -22.66
N ALA A 510 -12.87 -29.35 -22.01
CA ALA A 510 -12.64 -30.29 -20.92
C ALA A 510 -11.79 -31.49 -21.39
N LYS A 511 -10.95 -32.00 -20.48
CA LYS A 511 -10.09 -33.17 -20.74
C LYS A 511 -10.88 -34.38 -21.24
N GLY A 512 -10.32 -35.05 -22.25
CA GLY A 512 -10.98 -36.17 -22.91
C GLY A 512 -12.02 -35.77 -23.96
N ASN A 513 -12.18 -34.48 -24.21
CA ASN A 513 -13.07 -33.93 -25.25
C ASN A 513 -14.49 -34.49 -25.24
N PRO A 514 -15.23 -34.39 -24.14
CA PRO A 514 -16.54 -35.05 -23.98
C PRO A 514 -17.61 -34.56 -24.98
N LYS A 515 -17.39 -33.36 -25.57
CA LYS A 515 -18.28 -32.77 -26.58
C LYS A 515 -17.83 -33.02 -28.03
N ASN A 516 -16.74 -33.79 -28.22
CA ASN A 516 -16.17 -34.10 -29.52
C ASN A 516 -15.95 -32.82 -30.38
N VAL A 517 -15.29 -31.84 -29.79
CA VAL A 517 -14.92 -30.55 -30.43
C VAL A 517 -13.80 -30.81 -31.42
N LYS A 518 -13.97 -30.42 -32.69
CA LYS A 518 -13.02 -30.63 -33.77
C LYS A 518 -12.36 -29.34 -34.28
N GLY A 519 -13.01 -28.20 -34.02
CA GLY A 519 -12.54 -26.90 -34.49
C GLY A 519 -13.35 -25.73 -33.94
N PHE A 520 -12.99 -24.52 -34.39
CA PHE A 520 -13.62 -23.30 -33.90
C PHE A 520 -15.12 -23.24 -34.28
N GLU A 521 -15.51 -23.80 -35.43
CA GLU A 521 -16.90 -23.81 -35.91
C GLU A 521 -17.86 -24.56 -34.97
N ASP A 522 -17.35 -25.48 -34.14
CA ASP A 522 -18.19 -26.22 -33.18
C ASP A 522 -18.84 -25.34 -32.12
N ILE A 523 -18.36 -24.10 -31.92
CA ILE A 523 -19.01 -23.15 -31.01
C ILE A 523 -20.42 -22.74 -31.48
N LEU A 524 -20.73 -22.99 -32.75
CA LEU A 524 -22.06 -22.74 -33.34
C LEU A 524 -23.08 -23.84 -33.01
N ARG A 525 -22.63 -24.95 -32.48
CA ARG A 525 -23.49 -26.08 -32.09
C ARG A 525 -24.35 -25.71 -30.88
N THR A 526 -25.62 -26.11 -30.92
CA THR A 526 -26.59 -25.82 -29.85
C THR A 526 -26.34 -26.54 -28.53
N ASP A 527 -25.59 -27.64 -28.56
CA ASP A 527 -25.22 -28.45 -27.39
C ASP A 527 -23.90 -27.97 -26.73
N ILE A 528 -23.28 -26.91 -27.26
CA ILE A 528 -22.03 -26.35 -26.74
C ILE A 528 -22.29 -24.98 -26.09
N ARG A 529 -21.82 -24.84 -24.85
CA ARG A 529 -21.80 -23.55 -24.13
C ARG A 529 -20.42 -22.91 -24.27
N PHE A 530 -20.38 -21.78 -24.91
CA PHE A 530 -19.16 -21.00 -25.12
C PHE A 530 -18.93 -20.01 -23.96
N VAL A 531 -17.69 -19.81 -23.56
CA VAL A 531 -17.26 -18.68 -22.71
C VAL A 531 -16.38 -17.76 -23.51
N ASN A 532 -16.75 -16.49 -23.51
CA ASN A 532 -16.08 -15.46 -24.31
C ASN A 532 -15.15 -14.59 -23.45
N ARG A 533 -14.31 -13.83 -24.14
CA ARG A 533 -13.52 -12.76 -23.53
C ARG A 533 -14.32 -11.46 -23.50
N ASN A 534 -14.02 -10.63 -22.52
CA ASN A 534 -14.63 -9.31 -22.39
C ASN A 534 -14.35 -8.43 -23.61
N ARG A 535 -15.29 -7.54 -23.91
CA ARG A 535 -15.15 -6.53 -24.99
C ARG A 535 -13.90 -5.68 -24.76
N GLY A 536 -13.18 -5.37 -25.84
CA GLY A 536 -11.93 -4.60 -25.81
C GLY A 536 -10.66 -5.42 -25.53
N SER A 537 -10.75 -6.75 -25.37
CA SER A 537 -9.58 -7.63 -25.39
C SER A 537 -9.20 -8.01 -26.83
N GLY A 538 -7.90 -8.11 -27.13
CA GLY A 538 -7.43 -8.52 -28.46
C GLY A 538 -7.95 -9.91 -28.86
N THR A 539 -8.04 -10.84 -27.92
CA THR A 539 -8.61 -12.18 -28.15
C THR A 539 -10.08 -12.12 -28.54
N ARG A 540 -10.86 -11.17 -27.97
CA ARG A 540 -12.26 -10.98 -28.38
C ARG A 540 -12.34 -10.46 -29.83
N ILE A 541 -11.45 -9.55 -30.22
CA ILE A 541 -11.38 -9.06 -31.60
C ILE A 541 -11.08 -10.21 -32.57
N TYR A 542 -10.14 -11.08 -32.21
CA TYR A 542 -9.84 -12.29 -32.97
C TYR A 542 -11.06 -13.20 -33.12
N ILE A 543 -11.77 -13.49 -32.01
CA ILE A 543 -12.99 -14.32 -32.01
C ILE A 543 -14.05 -13.71 -32.93
N ASP A 544 -14.32 -12.43 -32.77
CA ASP A 544 -15.36 -11.73 -33.56
C ASP A 544 -14.98 -11.69 -35.04
N LYS A 545 -13.70 -11.51 -35.40
CA LYS A 545 -13.21 -11.61 -36.80
C LYS A 545 -13.46 -12.98 -37.40
N VAL A 546 -13.10 -14.06 -36.69
CA VAL A 546 -13.34 -15.43 -37.18
C VAL A 546 -14.84 -15.66 -37.41
N LEU A 547 -15.70 -15.18 -36.49
CA LEU A 547 -17.15 -15.25 -36.64
C LEU A 547 -17.70 -14.41 -37.81
N GLU A 548 -17.10 -13.26 -38.06
CA GLU A 548 -17.44 -12.46 -39.26
C GLU A 548 -17.08 -13.18 -40.56
N ASP A 549 -15.92 -13.85 -40.61
CA ASP A 549 -15.49 -14.62 -41.76
C ASP A 549 -16.40 -15.83 -42.00
N ILE A 550 -16.83 -16.52 -40.90
CA ILE A 550 -17.87 -17.57 -40.98
C ILE A 550 -19.22 -16.99 -41.47
N ALA A 551 -19.61 -15.81 -40.98
CA ALA A 551 -20.85 -15.16 -41.41
C ALA A 551 -20.84 -14.84 -42.92
N LYS A 552 -19.71 -14.34 -43.41
CA LYS A 552 -19.53 -14.05 -44.86
C LYS A 552 -19.58 -15.34 -45.69
N SER A 553 -18.87 -16.40 -45.30
CA SER A 553 -18.83 -17.67 -46.04
C SER A 553 -20.18 -18.38 -46.05
N SER A 554 -20.98 -18.24 -44.98
CA SER A 554 -22.31 -18.83 -44.86
C SER A 554 -23.44 -17.93 -45.35
N SER A 555 -23.12 -16.76 -45.92
CA SER A 555 -24.12 -15.76 -46.37
C SER A 555 -25.13 -15.34 -45.28
N GLN A 556 -24.68 -15.31 -44.04
CA GLN A 556 -25.47 -14.90 -42.87
C GLN A 556 -24.96 -13.57 -42.30
N SER A 557 -25.82 -12.87 -41.56
CA SER A 557 -25.36 -11.67 -40.83
C SER A 557 -24.61 -12.09 -39.55
N PHE A 558 -23.58 -11.35 -39.20
CA PHE A 558 -22.84 -11.51 -37.93
C PHE A 558 -23.80 -11.57 -36.72
N SER A 559 -24.80 -10.67 -36.68
CA SER A 559 -25.80 -10.63 -35.62
C SER A 559 -26.60 -11.93 -35.48
N LYS A 560 -26.86 -12.61 -36.61
CA LYS A 560 -27.56 -13.91 -36.59
C LYS A 560 -26.67 -15.02 -36.06
N ILE A 561 -25.39 -15.03 -36.47
CA ILE A 561 -24.40 -16.01 -35.98
C ILE A 561 -24.27 -15.90 -34.47
N VAL A 562 -24.00 -14.71 -33.93
CA VAL A 562 -23.73 -14.53 -32.48
C VAL A 562 -24.96 -14.78 -31.60
N ARG A 563 -26.20 -14.56 -32.13
CA ARG A 563 -27.43 -14.91 -31.38
C ARG A 563 -27.60 -16.41 -31.18
N ASN A 564 -27.09 -17.22 -32.10
CA ASN A 564 -27.20 -18.68 -32.05
C ASN A 564 -26.12 -19.33 -31.19
N ILE A 565 -25.04 -18.59 -30.80
CA ILE A 565 -23.99 -19.14 -29.94
C ILE A 565 -24.46 -19.08 -28.50
N SER A 566 -24.66 -20.25 -27.89
CA SER A 566 -24.94 -20.36 -26.46
C SER A 566 -23.73 -19.87 -25.66
N GLY A 567 -23.89 -18.80 -24.87
CA GLY A 567 -22.82 -18.26 -24.03
C GLY A 567 -21.93 -17.19 -24.68
N TYR A 568 -22.23 -16.71 -25.89
CA TYR A 568 -21.47 -15.61 -26.51
C TYR A 568 -21.39 -14.35 -25.61
N TRP A 569 -22.40 -14.10 -24.81
CA TRP A 569 -22.47 -12.98 -23.86
C TRP A 569 -21.94 -13.34 -22.46
N TYR A 570 -21.51 -14.60 -22.25
CA TYR A 570 -20.84 -14.99 -21.02
C TYR A 570 -19.36 -14.59 -21.12
N GLU A 571 -19.03 -13.43 -20.55
CA GLU A 571 -17.73 -12.81 -20.67
C GLU A 571 -16.87 -12.95 -19.39
N VAL A 572 -15.60 -13.23 -19.58
CA VAL A 572 -14.57 -13.24 -18.51
C VAL A 572 -13.35 -12.41 -18.89
N SER A 573 -12.71 -11.81 -17.89
CA SER A 573 -11.68 -10.79 -18.11
C SER A 573 -10.27 -11.34 -18.37
N THR A 574 -9.99 -12.63 -18.09
CA THR A 574 -8.65 -13.22 -18.21
C THR A 574 -8.66 -14.54 -18.96
N HIS A 575 -7.51 -14.95 -19.52
CA HIS A 575 -7.36 -16.27 -20.15
C HIS A 575 -7.56 -17.40 -19.15
N THR A 576 -7.02 -17.24 -17.94
CA THR A 576 -7.23 -18.19 -16.84
C THR A 576 -8.69 -18.26 -16.39
N GLY A 577 -9.43 -17.15 -16.47
CA GLY A 577 -10.87 -17.13 -16.22
C GLY A 577 -11.69 -17.95 -17.23
N VAL A 578 -11.29 -17.95 -18.52
CA VAL A 578 -11.86 -18.84 -19.54
C VAL A 578 -11.58 -20.29 -19.17
N ALA A 579 -10.33 -20.64 -18.91
CA ALA A 579 -9.92 -21.99 -18.55
C ALA A 579 -10.63 -22.48 -17.26
N ALA A 580 -10.75 -21.62 -16.25
CA ALA A 580 -11.48 -21.93 -15.02
C ALA A 580 -12.97 -22.20 -15.27
N ALA A 581 -13.62 -21.40 -16.14
CA ALA A 581 -15.03 -21.61 -16.48
C ALA A 581 -15.29 -22.99 -17.11
N ILE A 582 -14.35 -23.45 -17.95
CA ILE A 582 -14.41 -24.77 -18.57
C ILE A 582 -14.12 -25.86 -17.52
N ALA A 583 -13.05 -25.75 -16.76
CA ALA A 583 -12.67 -26.73 -15.75
C ALA A 583 -13.75 -26.94 -14.68
N GLN A 584 -14.52 -25.90 -14.38
CA GLN A 584 -15.64 -25.95 -13.42
C GLN A 584 -16.98 -26.32 -14.06
N GLY A 585 -17.02 -26.68 -15.34
CA GLY A 585 -18.24 -27.09 -16.06
C GLY A 585 -19.27 -25.96 -16.30
N ARG A 586 -18.88 -24.69 -16.16
CA ARG A 586 -19.75 -23.54 -16.46
C ARG A 586 -19.85 -23.25 -17.96
N ALA A 587 -18.84 -23.66 -18.71
CA ALA A 587 -18.80 -23.64 -20.16
C ALA A 587 -18.16 -24.93 -20.68
N ASP A 588 -18.41 -25.24 -21.95
CA ASP A 588 -17.86 -26.42 -22.62
C ASP A 588 -16.58 -26.07 -23.41
N VAL A 589 -16.56 -24.87 -24.03
CA VAL A 589 -15.41 -24.38 -24.82
C VAL A 589 -15.15 -22.89 -24.62
N GLY A 590 -13.93 -22.47 -24.91
CA GLY A 590 -13.54 -21.06 -24.91
C GLY A 590 -12.15 -20.83 -25.49
N VAL A 591 -11.86 -19.60 -25.91
CA VAL A 591 -10.54 -19.21 -26.45
C VAL A 591 -9.68 -18.63 -25.34
N CYS A 592 -8.52 -19.26 -25.12
CA CYS A 592 -7.53 -18.77 -24.16
C CYS A 592 -6.10 -19.01 -24.66
N THR A 593 -5.09 -18.62 -23.87
CA THR A 593 -3.70 -19.00 -24.17
C THR A 593 -3.48 -20.49 -23.87
N GLU A 594 -2.57 -21.14 -24.63
CA GLU A 594 -2.15 -22.54 -24.41
C GLU A 594 -1.75 -22.76 -22.94
N HIS A 595 -0.98 -21.83 -22.38
CA HIS A 595 -0.56 -21.89 -20.98
C HIS A 595 -1.73 -21.92 -20.00
N ALA A 596 -2.77 -21.09 -20.23
CA ALA A 596 -3.96 -21.10 -19.37
C ALA A 596 -4.71 -22.43 -19.46
N ALA A 597 -4.86 -23.02 -20.65
CA ALA A 597 -5.48 -24.33 -20.82
C ALA A 597 -4.72 -25.42 -20.05
N MET A 598 -3.40 -25.41 -20.10
CA MET A 598 -2.53 -26.35 -19.40
C MET A 598 -2.64 -26.23 -17.87
N LEU A 599 -2.65 -25.02 -17.33
CA LEU A 599 -2.79 -24.80 -15.87
C LEU A 599 -4.05 -25.46 -15.29
N TYR A 600 -5.11 -25.54 -16.09
CA TYR A 600 -6.39 -26.14 -15.71
C TYR A 600 -6.56 -27.57 -16.23
N ASN A 601 -5.50 -28.20 -16.76
CA ASN A 601 -5.51 -29.56 -17.29
C ASN A 601 -6.62 -29.78 -18.35
N LEU A 602 -6.79 -28.82 -19.26
CA LEU A 602 -7.72 -28.86 -20.37
C LEU A 602 -7.05 -29.40 -21.64
N ASP A 603 -7.84 -30.05 -22.50
CA ASP A 603 -7.44 -30.33 -23.88
C ASP A 603 -7.73 -29.11 -24.76
N TYR A 604 -7.04 -29.01 -25.91
CA TYR A 604 -7.17 -27.83 -26.76
C TYR A 604 -6.77 -28.10 -28.21
N ILE A 605 -7.30 -27.25 -29.10
CA ILE A 605 -6.90 -27.16 -30.50
C ILE A 605 -6.17 -25.83 -30.71
N PRO A 606 -4.94 -25.82 -31.29
CA PRO A 606 -4.23 -24.58 -31.63
C PRO A 606 -5.02 -23.74 -32.65
N LEU A 607 -5.08 -22.42 -32.44
CA LEU A 607 -5.77 -21.48 -33.33
C LEU A 607 -4.80 -20.56 -34.05
N THR A 608 -4.07 -19.74 -33.30
CA THR A 608 -3.16 -18.72 -33.85
C THR A 608 -2.11 -18.30 -32.84
N TRP A 609 -1.15 -17.50 -33.30
CA TRP A 609 -0.21 -16.77 -32.47
C TRP A 609 -0.60 -15.30 -32.42
N GLU A 610 -0.49 -14.66 -31.25
CA GLU A 610 -0.67 -13.23 -31.08
C GLU A 610 0.62 -12.60 -30.53
N TYR A 611 0.91 -11.36 -30.95
CA TYR A 611 2.02 -10.58 -30.41
C TYR A 611 1.56 -9.81 -29.18
N TYR A 612 2.32 -9.97 -28.11
CA TYR A 612 2.16 -9.24 -26.86
C TYR A 612 3.32 -8.25 -26.73
N ASP A 613 3.06 -6.99 -27.10
CA ASP A 613 4.06 -5.93 -27.18
C ASP A 613 3.86 -4.88 -26.08
N PHE A 614 4.82 -3.98 -25.94
CA PHE A 614 4.85 -2.98 -24.89
C PHE A 614 4.86 -1.56 -25.49
N LEU A 615 3.81 -0.78 -25.25
CA LEU A 615 3.84 0.66 -25.46
C LEU A 615 4.53 1.31 -24.27
N ILE A 616 5.53 2.13 -24.53
CA ILE A 616 6.32 2.83 -23.50
C ILE A 616 6.17 4.33 -23.73
N ASN A 617 5.79 5.05 -22.67
CA ASN A 617 5.67 6.49 -22.69
C ASN A 617 7.03 7.17 -22.97
N VAL A 618 7.10 8.08 -23.93
CA VAL A 618 8.35 8.76 -24.29
C VAL A 618 8.95 9.53 -23.11
N HIS A 619 8.13 10.14 -22.26
CA HIS A 619 8.59 10.84 -21.05
C HIS A 619 9.14 9.90 -19.96
N SER A 620 8.90 8.60 -20.10
CA SER A 620 9.37 7.59 -19.14
C SER A 620 10.61 6.85 -19.63
N MET A 621 11.03 7.05 -20.88
CA MET A 621 12.18 6.35 -21.50
C MET A 621 13.50 6.58 -20.73
N ASP A 622 13.65 7.74 -20.07
CA ASP A 622 14.84 8.08 -19.31
C ASP A 622 14.85 7.52 -17.88
N LYS A 623 13.72 7.01 -17.39
CA LYS A 623 13.64 6.36 -16.07
C LYS A 623 14.51 5.10 -16.06
N ASN A 624 15.38 4.96 -15.06
CA ASN A 624 16.26 3.80 -14.91
C ASN A 624 15.50 2.47 -14.89
N ILE A 625 14.32 2.47 -14.28
CA ILE A 625 13.45 1.29 -14.22
C ILE A 625 12.96 0.85 -15.60
N ILE A 626 12.69 1.78 -16.50
CA ILE A 626 12.24 1.50 -17.88
C ILE A 626 13.41 1.02 -18.74
N LYS A 627 14.59 1.64 -18.60
CA LYS A 627 15.82 1.15 -19.24
C LYS A 627 16.10 -0.30 -18.86
N LYS A 628 16.03 -0.60 -17.57
CA LYS A 628 16.21 -1.96 -17.03
C LYS A 628 15.16 -2.95 -17.55
N PHE A 629 13.91 -2.51 -17.72
CA PHE A 629 12.86 -3.31 -18.34
C PHE A 629 13.18 -3.67 -19.79
N ILE A 630 13.56 -2.69 -20.60
CA ILE A 630 13.92 -2.90 -22.03
C ILE A 630 15.16 -3.78 -22.17
N GLU A 631 16.21 -3.53 -21.37
CA GLU A 631 17.42 -4.36 -21.34
C GLU A 631 17.10 -5.80 -20.93
N GLY A 632 16.21 -5.96 -19.94
CA GLY A 632 15.72 -7.28 -19.54
C GLY A 632 15.05 -8.04 -20.68
N LEU A 633 14.24 -7.37 -21.49
CA LEU A 633 13.61 -7.97 -22.69
C LEU A 633 14.65 -8.36 -23.75
N ARG A 634 15.72 -7.57 -23.94
CA ARG A 634 16.78 -7.83 -24.91
C ARG A 634 17.72 -8.97 -24.52
N ASN A 635 17.78 -9.29 -23.24
CA ASN A 635 18.72 -10.26 -22.72
C ASN A 635 18.48 -11.66 -23.33
N PRO A 636 19.48 -12.31 -23.92
CA PRO A 636 19.35 -13.66 -24.50
C PRO A 636 18.80 -14.70 -23.52
N LEU A 637 19.21 -14.66 -22.25
CA LEU A 637 18.70 -15.56 -21.21
C LEU A 637 17.20 -15.36 -20.94
N THR A 638 16.66 -14.18 -21.21
CA THR A 638 15.22 -13.92 -21.11
C THR A 638 14.49 -14.57 -22.27
N LYS A 639 15.06 -14.53 -23.48
CA LYS A 639 14.50 -15.23 -24.65
C LYS A 639 14.43 -16.74 -24.42
N ASP A 640 15.47 -17.32 -23.83
CA ASP A 640 15.48 -18.75 -23.46
C ASP A 640 14.37 -19.08 -22.45
N VAL A 641 14.16 -18.21 -21.45
CA VAL A 641 13.06 -18.38 -20.49
C VAL A 641 11.71 -18.32 -21.18
N VAL A 642 11.49 -17.35 -22.07
CA VAL A 642 10.24 -17.23 -22.83
C VAL A 642 9.98 -18.47 -23.67
N ASN A 643 11.01 -18.97 -24.40
CA ASN A 643 10.91 -20.17 -25.24
C ASN A 643 10.72 -21.46 -24.41
N GLY A 644 11.21 -21.48 -23.17
CA GLY A 644 10.99 -22.57 -22.22
C GLY A 644 9.55 -22.64 -21.69
N PHE A 645 8.80 -21.56 -21.84
CA PHE A 645 7.37 -21.54 -21.46
C PHE A 645 6.51 -22.07 -22.60
N ARG A 646 5.83 -23.17 -22.36
CA ARG A 646 4.96 -23.75 -23.37
C ARG A 646 3.84 -22.79 -23.77
N GLY A 647 3.66 -22.63 -25.08
CA GLY A 647 2.71 -21.67 -25.64
C GLY A 647 3.23 -20.25 -25.75
N TYR A 648 4.53 -20.02 -25.52
CA TYR A 648 5.21 -18.74 -25.71
C TYR A 648 6.40 -18.90 -26.65
N GLU A 649 6.75 -17.81 -27.32
CA GLU A 649 7.88 -17.73 -28.24
C GLU A 649 8.51 -16.33 -28.19
N ALA A 650 9.83 -16.26 -28.09
CA ALA A 650 10.60 -15.03 -28.13
C ALA A 650 11.03 -14.74 -29.59
N PRO A 651 10.45 -13.75 -30.28
CA PRO A 651 10.90 -13.35 -31.60
C PRO A 651 12.32 -12.77 -31.55
N SER A 652 13.02 -12.78 -32.69
CA SER A 652 14.38 -12.22 -32.81
C SER A 652 14.43 -10.75 -32.37
N GLU A 653 13.37 -10.00 -32.68
CA GLU A 653 13.21 -8.57 -32.43
C GLU A 653 12.77 -8.24 -30.99
N MET A 654 12.64 -9.23 -30.09
CA MET A 654 12.22 -8.99 -28.70
C MET A 654 13.11 -7.95 -28.03
N GLY A 655 12.46 -6.90 -27.48
CA GLY A 655 13.12 -5.75 -26.87
C GLY A 655 13.53 -4.64 -27.84
N LEU A 656 13.34 -4.82 -29.16
CA LEU A 656 13.64 -3.77 -30.13
C LEU A 656 12.45 -2.80 -30.29
N LYS A 657 12.77 -1.55 -30.60
CA LYS A 657 11.79 -0.56 -31.00
C LYS A 657 11.24 -0.90 -32.38
N LEU A 658 9.92 -0.93 -32.55
CA LEU A 658 9.25 -1.24 -33.81
C LEU A 658 8.83 0.02 -34.57
N CYS A 659 8.20 0.97 -33.87
CA CYS A 659 7.71 2.23 -34.47
C CYS A 659 7.61 3.33 -33.40
N CYS A 660 7.53 4.60 -33.88
CA CYS A 660 7.36 5.89 -33.17
C CYS A 660 8.56 6.38 -32.36
#